data_48f9fa1fabc3dd7a18745150aee4be99
#
_entry.id   48f9fa1fabc3dd7a18745150aee4be99
#
_cell.length_a   1.000
_cell.length_b   1.000
_cell.length_c   1.000
_cell.angle_alpha   90.00
_cell.angle_beta   90.00
_cell.angle_gamma   90.00
#
_symmetry.space_group_name_H-M   'P 1'
#
loop_
_entity.id
_entity.type
_entity.pdbx_description
1 polymer ?
#
loop_
_entity_poly.entity_id
_entity_poly.type
_entity_poly.pdbx_seq_one_letter_code
_entity_poly.pdbx_strand_id
1 'polypeptide(L)'
;MKNNNTNDYSSAQLYKGYIITNNKKPMMTFKEGSKLMTLDFVTECNYKEYSGVLSDDTVLIDVDDIEQSKVLLSIIKDYNCNCRVYETTRGLHFLFKNSQFVEGGLRPFNQNYTKQLLACGLVSDIKVGCKNSIEVLKYDNQLRKIVYDKTKSNKQGCYDEVPFFLWAFKHDKLSKNTILYPIEDGSRNDVIYEYKLALYRYFKQSFSKDQYKTILTILNKYVCVHPLDDNEFKLLSRYENTTKTKNPMITNTESKKPSQHGNTKLNELEIAMYIINTQCVHFINYKKVLYVYENYRYTSDNDSIQKALNYVSECIGEYIGINKREYVLLQLRANLPCIYDITDNYINFKNGLYDVNNRKFLGYHTYKVITFNQIPHNYKPCLTVDNCECGARVEKFFDDLCCNNKDIKTLLYETIGYSMVTDTVYRKMFILHGGKANGKSTFLSLLRNVIGDENTTKLCFSDVDKKFSLVAIENKLLSIGDDIENRPIENTGTLKKLVSGEEIRVEQKCQPSYVIKPYATLFYSCNQIPHIKNDETGAMLDRIIYIPFQNYFKPSGDFKKWFTKNLLNNEQVMEYIVSNAVNYLLGVYDRDCFTECKKVKHLHSVQSVTNNTISTFITDRGYERKDFIDMPIRTLYNEYIKYLDGLFKDEDDKQSLKKDTIRAFSKYIRNNYNLESNQMRIKQENGLLKNTKVFTEIQD
;
A
#
# COMPACT_ATOMS: atom_id res chain seq x y z
N MET A 1 -26.09 -35.25 -32.62
CA MET A 1 -25.10 -35.06 -31.54
C MET A 1 -25.09 -33.57 -31.19
N LYS A 2 -25.82 -33.19 -30.17
CA LYS A 2 -25.85 -31.81 -29.67
C LYS A 2 -24.98 -31.77 -28.40
N ASN A 3 -23.84 -31.10 -28.49
CA ASN A 3 -23.00 -30.83 -27.35
C ASN A 3 -23.71 -29.83 -26.43
N ASN A 4 -24.24 -30.33 -25.32
CA ASN A 4 -24.64 -29.51 -24.18
C ASN A 4 -23.45 -29.40 -23.19
N ASN A 5 -22.48 -28.56 -23.51
CA ASN A 5 -21.52 -28.08 -22.54
C ASN A 5 -22.13 -26.88 -21.81
N THR A 6 -22.97 -27.13 -20.83
CA THR A 6 -23.27 -26.18 -19.78
C THR A 6 -22.20 -26.36 -18.69
N ASN A 7 -21.05 -25.72 -18.88
CA ASN A 7 -20.10 -25.51 -17.80
C ASN A 7 -20.81 -24.77 -16.68
N ASP A 8 -21.09 -25.45 -15.57
CA ASP A 8 -21.66 -24.86 -14.36
C ASP A 8 -20.58 -24.03 -13.66
N TYR A 9 -20.26 -22.86 -14.22
CA TYR A 9 -19.29 -21.91 -13.66
C TYR A 9 -19.63 -21.46 -12.23
N SER A 10 -20.89 -21.65 -11.79
CA SER A 10 -21.32 -21.23 -10.46
C SER A 10 -20.87 -22.19 -9.36
N SER A 11 -20.75 -23.49 -9.65
CA SER A 11 -20.27 -24.49 -8.67
C SER A 11 -18.77 -24.42 -8.49
N ALA A 12 -18.00 -24.09 -9.52
CA ALA A 12 -16.55 -23.92 -9.46
C ALA A 12 -16.11 -22.72 -8.56
N GLN A 13 -16.99 -21.75 -8.33
CA GLN A 13 -16.69 -20.59 -7.48
C GLN A 13 -16.75 -20.89 -5.98
N LEU A 14 -17.52 -21.89 -5.54
CA LEU A 14 -17.68 -22.25 -4.13
C LEU A 14 -16.70 -23.34 -3.68
N TYR A 15 -16.24 -24.17 -4.60
CA TYR A 15 -15.39 -25.32 -4.30
C TYR A 15 -14.13 -25.29 -5.15
N LYS A 16 -12.98 -25.52 -4.53
CA LYS A 16 -11.69 -25.66 -5.22
C LYS A 16 -11.44 -27.09 -5.74
N GLY A 17 -12.32 -28.02 -5.40
CA GLY A 17 -12.31 -29.42 -5.86
C GLY A 17 -13.11 -30.32 -4.95
N TYR A 18 -13.07 -31.62 -5.22
CA TYR A 18 -13.91 -32.63 -4.56
C TYR A 18 -13.05 -33.76 -3.99
N ILE A 19 -13.58 -34.38 -2.91
CA ILE A 19 -12.95 -35.53 -2.26
C ILE A 19 -13.98 -36.60 -1.91
N ILE A 20 -13.55 -37.83 -1.86
CA ILE A 20 -14.37 -38.95 -1.38
C ILE A 20 -14.43 -38.89 0.13
N THR A 21 -15.63 -39.11 0.66
CA THR A 21 -15.87 -39.18 2.11
C THR A 21 -16.49 -40.53 2.48
N ASN A 22 -16.32 -40.90 3.75
CA ASN A 22 -17.01 -42.03 4.38
C ASN A 22 -17.52 -41.60 5.74
N ASN A 23 -18.80 -41.76 6.01
CA ASN A 23 -19.47 -41.23 7.20
C ASN A 23 -19.14 -39.71 7.42
N LYS A 24 -19.21 -38.95 6.35
CA LYS A 24 -18.92 -37.49 6.32
C LYS A 24 -17.47 -37.11 6.64
N LYS A 25 -16.55 -38.08 6.77
CA LYS A 25 -15.13 -37.85 7.03
C LYS A 25 -14.32 -38.09 5.75
N PRO A 26 -13.31 -37.26 5.46
CA PRO A 26 -12.42 -37.45 4.32
C PRO A 26 -11.72 -38.82 4.38
N MET A 27 -11.71 -39.54 3.27
CA MET A 27 -10.98 -40.81 3.17
C MET A 27 -9.48 -40.62 2.84
N MET A 28 -9.09 -39.41 2.50
CA MET A 28 -7.71 -39.04 2.19
C MET A 28 -7.35 -37.75 2.88
N THR A 29 -6.08 -37.60 3.23
CA THR A 29 -5.56 -36.31 3.69
C THR A 29 -5.37 -35.39 2.49
N PHE A 30 -5.98 -34.25 2.52
CA PHE A 30 -5.76 -33.19 1.53
C PHE A 30 -5.15 -31.98 2.24
N LYS A 31 -3.89 -31.71 1.91
CA LYS A 31 -3.17 -30.50 2.33
C LYS A 31 -2.99 -29.61 1.10
N GLU A 32 -2.53 -28.41 1.33
CA GLU A 32 -2.14 -27.49 0.28
C GLU A 32 -1.23 -28.19 -0.75
N GLY A 33 -1.62 -28.15 -2.04
CA GLY A 33 -0.92 -28.88 -3.12
C GLY A 33 -1.43 -30.30 -3.43
N SER A 34 -2.40 -30.86 -2.68
CA SER A 34 -3.02 -32.14 -3.02
C SER A 34 -3.88 -32.01 -4.28
N LYS A 35 -3.80 -33.03 -5.18
CA LYS A 35 -4.63 -33.08 -6.40
C LYS A 35 -6.07 -33.41 -6.01
N LEU A 36 -6.96 -32.42 -5.95
CA LEU A 36 -8.38 -32.60 -5.73
C LEU A 36 -9.04 -33.15 -7.01
N MET A 37 -10.15 -33.88 -6.85
CA MET A 37 -10.93 -34.41 -7.97
C MET A 37 -11.83 -33.36 -8.60
N THR A 38 -12.18 -33.51 -9.86
CA THR A 38 -13.21 -32.71 -10.53
C THR A 38 -14.61 -33.22 -10.20
N LEU A 39 -15.63 -32.38 -10.40
CA LEU A 39 -17.02 -32.75 -10.18
C LEU A 39 -17.43 -33.91 -11.13
N ASP A 40 -17.05 -33.82 -12.39
CA ASP A 40 -17.35 -34.82 -13.40
C ASP A 40 -16.79 -36.19 -12.98
N PHE A 41 -15.54 -36.23 -12.51
CA PHE A 41 -14.92 -37.48 -12.06
C PHE A 41 -15.68 -38.12 -10.89
N VAL A 42 -16.04 -37.36 -9.84
CA VAL A 42 -16.74 -37.94 -8.66
C VAL A 42 -18.17 -38.29 -8.97
N THR A 43 -18.81 -37.69 -9.99
CA THR A 43 -20.17 -38.01 -10.43
C THR A 43 -20.17 -39.24 -11.38
N GLU A 44 -19.26 -39.32 -12.35
CA GLU A 44 -19.11 -40.45 -13.28
C GLU A 44 -18.74 -41.73 -12.56
N CYS A 45 -17.83 -41.66 -11.58
CA CYS A 45 -17.46 -42.81 -10.76
C CYS A 45 -18.55 -43.25 -9.78
N ASN A 46 -19.63 -42.52 -9.69
CA ASN A 46 -20.82 -42.80 -8.85
C ASN A 46 -20.49 -43.15 -7.40
N TYR A 47 -19.56 -42.45 -6.79
CA TYR A 47 -19.20 -42.66 -5.37
C TYR A 47 -20.43 -42.53 -4.47
N LYS A 48 -20.50 -43.40 -3.44
CA LYS A 48 -21.57 -43.40 -2.44
C LYS A 48 -21.65 -42.09 -1.65
N GLU A 49 -20.47 -41.53 -1.35
CA GLU A 49 -20.33 -40.28 -0.61
C GLU A 49 -19.19 -39.44 -1.19
N TYR A 50 -19.42 -38.14 -1.35
CA TYR A 50 -18.37 -37.16 -1.65
C TYR A 50 -18.71 -35.77 -1.10
N SER A 51 -17.66 -34.98 -0.92
CA SER A 51 -17.74 -33.63 -0.41
C SER A 51 -16.99 -32.65 -1.31
N GLY A 52 -17.47 -31.43 -1.41
CA GLY A 52 -16.74 -30.30 -1.97
C GLY A 52 -15.79 -29.69 -0.95
N VAL A 53 -14.55 -29.43 -1.34
CA VAL A 53 -13.58 -28.66 -0.56
C VAL A 53 -13.82 -27.18 -0.86
N LEU A 54 -14.19 -26.41 0.16
CA LEU A 54 -14.51 -25.00 -0.02
C LEU A 54 -13.34 -24.21 -0.61
N SER A 55 -13.61 -23.34 -1.56
CA SER A 55 -12.64 -22.36 -2.07
C SER A 55 -12.17 -21.44 -0.93
N ASP A 56 -10.95 -20.96 -0.99
CA ASP A 56 -10.33 -20.19 0.11
C ASP A 56 -11.11 -18.92 0.48
N ASP A 57 -11.88 -18.39 -0.45
CA ASP A 57 -12.76 -17.25 -0.32
C ASP A 57 -14.23 -17.62 -0.08
N THR A 58 -14.52 -18.82 0.38
CA THR A 58 -15.88 -19.31 0.64
C THR A 58 -16.10 -19.56 2.13
N VAL A 59 -17.29 -19.22 2.61
CA VAL A 59 -17.77 -19.53 3.97
C VAL A 59 -19.06 -20.33 3.90
N LEU A 60 -19.13 -21.33 4.75
CA LEU A 60 -20.33 -22.12 5.02
C LEU A 60 -20.86 -21.75 6.41
N ILE A 61 -22.10 -21.27 6.48
CA ILE A 61 -22.85 -21.02 7.70
C ILE A 61 -23.82 -22.19 7.89
N ASP A 62 -23.57 -22.97 8.93
CA ASP A 62 -24.26 -24.22 9.23
C ASP A 62 -25.22 -23.97 10.40
N VAL A 63 -26.51 -23.94 10.13
CA VAL A 63 -27.55 -23.73 11.15
C VAL A 63 -28.29 -25.07 11.39
N ASP A 64 -27.86 -25.76 12.42
CA ASP A 64 -28.34 -27.11 12.79
C ASP A 64 -29.74 -27.13 13.42
N ASP A 65 -30.29 -25.98 13.79
CA ASP A 65 -31.67 -25.85 14.30
C ASP A 65 -32.63 -25.55 13.13
N ILE A 66 -33.65 -26.41 12.98
CA ILE A 66 -34.60 -26.31 11.84
C ILE A 66 -35.34 -24.99 11.84
N GLU A 67 -35.82 -24.51 12.99
CA GLU A 67 -36.62 -23.29 13.05
C GLU A 67 -35.74 -22.06 12.80
N GLN A 68 -34.58 -21.94 13.44
CA GLN A 68 -33.63 -20.87 13.16
C GLN A 68 -33.16 -20.88 11.70
N SER A 69 -32.97 -22.05 11.10
CA SER A 69 -32.53 -22.16 9.70
C SER A 69 -33.63 -21.67 8.74
N LYS A 70 -34.90 -21.93 9.00
CA LYS A 70 -36.03 -21.38 8.22
C LYS A 70 -36.14 -19.86 8.37
N VAL A 71 -35.90 -19.35 9.60
CA VAL A 71 -35.86 -17.90 9.86
C VAL A 71 -34.73 -17.27 9.06
N LEU A 72 -33.52 -17.85 9.09
CA LEU A 72 -32.43 -17.33 8.30
C LEU A 72 -32.72 -17.36 6.79
N LEU A 73 -33.33 -18.42 6.29
CA LEU A 73 -33.71 -18.52 4.89
C LEU A 73 -34.74 -17.42 4.51
N SER A 74 -35.66 -17.07 5.41
CA SER A 74 -36.61 -15.98 5.20
C SER A 74 -35.90 -14.63 5.14
N ILE A 75 -34.95 -14.37 6.03
CA ILE A 75 -34.11 -13.17 6.02
C ILE A 75 -33.33 -13.08 4.69
N ILE A 76 -32.68 -14.16 4.28
CA ILE A 76 -31.91 -14.22 3.03
C ILE A 76 -32.78 -13.90 1.79
N LYS A 77 -34.01 -14.41 1.76
CA LYS A 77 -34.97 -14.15 0.68
C LYS A 77 -35.45 -12.70 0.68
N ASP A 78 -35.81 -12.14 1.84
CA ASP A 78 -36.33 -10.78 1.96
C ASP A 78 -35.24 -9.73 1.66
N TYR A 79 -33.99 -10.01 2.04
CA TYR A 79 -32.83 -9.16 1.71
C TYR A 79 -32.22 -9.48 0.34
N ASN A 80 -32.86 -10.36 -0.43
CA ASN A 80 -32.49 -10.70 -1.82
C ASN A 80 -31.02 -11.15 -1.98
N CYS A 81 -30.45 -11.80 -0.96
CA CYS A 81 -29.05 -12.26 -1.00
C CYS A 81 -28.87 -13.38 -2.01
N ASN A 82 -27.76 -13.35 -2.77
CA ASN A 82 -27.40 -14.39 -3.71
C ASN A 82 -26.40 -15.39 -3.07
N CYS A 83 -26.92 -16.47 -2.55
CA CYS A 83 -26.15 -17.56 -1.93
C CYS A 83 -26.70 -18.91 -2.34
N ARG A 84 -25.94 -19.98 -2.11
CA ARG A 84 -26.43 -21.36 -2.28
C ARG A 84 -26.82 -21.93 -0.92
N VAL A 85 -28.00 -22.53 -0.86
CA VAL A 85 -28.52 -23.15 0.39
C VAL A 85 -28.85 -24.61 0.14
N TYR A 86 -28.23 -25.48 0.95
CA TYR A 86 -28.51 -26.90 0.97
C TYR A 86 -29.36 -27.31 2.14
N GLU A 87 -30.29 -28.24 1.91
CA GLU A 87 -31.04 -28.91 2.96
C GLU A 87 -30.21 -30.02 3.62
N THR A 88 -30.24 -30.06 4.95
CA THR A 88 -29.60 -31.09 5.74
C THR A 88 -30.62 -31.80 6.64
N THR A 89 -30.20 -32.85 7.35
CA THR A 89 -31.12 -33.57 8.24
C THR A 89 -31.54 -32.78 9.47
N ARG A 90 -30.82 -31.72 9.86
CA ARG A 90 -31.04 -30.94 11.09
C ARG A 90 -31.29 -29.46 10.86
N GLY A 91 -31.12 -28.98 9.62
CA GLY A 91 -31.24 -27.57 9.31
C GLY A 91 -30.83 -27.23 7.89
N LEU A 92 -30.20 -26.09 7.69
CA LEU A 92 -29.78 -25.60 6.38
C LEU A 92 -28.31 -25.11 6.43
N HIS A 93 -27.62 -25.34 5.32
CA HIS A 93 -26.27 -24.86 5.05
C HIS A 93 -26.29 -23.71 4.04
N PHE A 94 -25.75 -22.56 4.41
CA PHE A 94 -25.72 -21.34 3.56
C PHE A 94 -24.29 -21.06 3.15
N LEU A 95 -24.03 -20.98 1.83
CA LEU A 95 -22.69 -20.70 1.28
C LEU A 95 -22.66 -19.31 0.67
N PHE A 96 -21.68 -18.54 1.10
CA PHE A 96 -21.38 -17.18 0.64
C PHE A 96 -19.93 -17.04 0.24
N LYS A 97 -19.59 -15.94 -0.44
CA LYS A 97 -18.22 -15.49 -0.55
C LYS A 97 -17.75 -14.84 0.77
N ASN A 98 -16.49 -15.01 1.07
CA ASN A 98 -15.80 -14.47 2.25
C ASN A 98 -14.44 -13.90 1.81
N SER A 99 -14.43 -13.24 0.64
CA SER A 99 -13.22 -12.64 0.07
C SER A 99 -12.99 -11.22 0.56
N GLN A 100 -14.07 -10.50 0.93
CA GLN A 100 -13.95 -9.13 1.43
C GLN A 100 -13.35 -9.11 2.84
N PHE A 101 -12.46 -8.14 3.05
CA PHE A 101 -11.92 -7.84 4.35
C PHE A 101 -12.78 -6.75 5.00
N VAL A 102 -13.21 -6.97 6.22
CA VAL A 102 -13.87 -5.95 7.04
C VAL A 102 -12.86 -4.97 7.61
N GLU A 103 -13.36 -3.84 8.07
CA GLU A 103 -12.56 -2.86 8.82
C GLU A 103 -11.80 -3.58 9.94
N GLY A 104 -10.46 -3.51 9.88
CA GLY A 104 -9.59 -4.34 10.72
C GLY A 104 -8.83 -5.44 9.97
N GLY A 105 -8.98 -5.58 8.64
CA GLY A 105 -8.17 -6.46 7.78
C GLY A 105 -8.42 -7.95 7.94
N LEU A 106 -9.53 -8.33 8.59
CA LEU A 106 -9.99 -9.72 8.66
C LEU A 106 -11.14 -9.92 7.70
N ARG A 107 -11.15 -11.06 7.03
CA ARG A 107 -12.40 -11.58 6.46
C ARG A 107 -13.42 -11.68 7.58
N PRO A 108 -14.73 -11.54 7.32
CA PRO A 108 -15.77 -11.75 8.34
C PRO A 108 -15.53 -13.00 9.16
N PHE A 109 -14.99 -14.04 8.51
CA PHE A 109 -14.58 -15.29 9.13
C PHE A 109 -13.19 -15.72 8.66
N ASN A 110 -12.27 -15.91 9.60
CA ASN A 110 -10.89 -16.32 9.33
C ASN A 110 -10.53 -17.70 9.92
N GLN A 111 -11.44 -18.30 10.66
CA GLN A 111 -11.33 -19.62 11.27
C GLN A 111 -12.70 -20.29 11.38
N ASN A 112 -12.72 -21.56 11.64
CA ASN A 112 -13.97 -22.27 11.96
C ASN A 112 -14.44 -21.90 13.36
N TYR A 113 -15.76 -21.77 13.53
CA TYR A 113 -16.40 -21.48 14.79
C TYR A 113 -17.51 -22.50 15.05
N THR A 114 -17.74 -22.84 16.31
CA THR A 114 -18.87 -23.64 16.77
C THR A 114 -19.78 -22.82 17.65
N LYS A 115 -21.10 -22.94 17.43
CA LYS A 115 -22.13 -22.23 18.19
C LYS A 115 -21.86 -20.71 18.29
N GLN A 116 -21.52 -20.11 17.15
CA GLN A 116 -21.21 -18.69 17.06
C GLN A 116 -22.50 -17.88 16.92
N LEU A 117 -22.67 -16.87 17.80
CA LEU A 117 -23.71 -15.85 17.63
C LEU A 117 -23.40 -14.97 16.44
N LEU A 118 -24.40 -14.77 15.57
CA LEU A 118 -24.34 -13.87 14.43
C LEU A 118 -24.95 -12.52 14.79
N ALA A 119 -24.57 -11.44 14.09
CA ALA A 119 -25.11 -10.11 14.34
C ALA A 119 -26.64 -10.02 14.24
N CYS A 120 -27.28 -10.89 13.46
CA CYS A 120 -28.75 -10.99 13.37
C CYS A 120 -29.41 -11.73 14.55
N GLY A 121 -28.67 -12.17 15.56
CA GLY A 121 -29.23 -12.82 16.76
C GLY A 121 -29.45 -14.33 16.66
N LEU A 122 -29.05 -14.97 15.55
CA LEU A 122 -29.10 -16.42 15.36
C LEU A 122 -27.77 -17.07 15.69
N VAL A 123 -27.75 -18.37 15.96
CA VAL A 123 -26.54 -19.14 16.30
C VAL A 123 -26.24 -20.15 15.19
N SER A 124 -24.98 -20.26 14.81
CA SER A 124 -24.53 -21.18 13.77
C SER A 124 -23.13 -21.73 14.01
N ASP A 125 -22.83 -22.85 13.39
CA ASP A 125 -21.46 -23.28 13.15
C ASP A 125 -20.96 -22.63 11.86
N ILE A 126 -19.67 -22.28 11.82
CA ILE A 126 -19.06 -21.60 10.68
C ILE A 126 -17.85 -22.36 10.24
N LYS A 127 -17.79 -22.68 8.94
CA LYS A 127 -16.67 -23.37 8.29
C LYS A 127 -16.12 -22.49 7.17
N VAL A 128 -14.81 -22.26 7.15
CA VAL A 128 -14.14 -21.39 6.17
C VAL A 128 -13.24 -22.17 5.25
N GLY A 129 -13.22 -21.81 3.97
CA GLY A 129 -12.44 -22.47 2.95
C GLY A 129 -10.94 -22.35 3.14
N CYS A 130 -10.45 -21.23 3.67
CA CYS A 130 -9.02 -21.04 3.98
C CYS A 130 -8.49 -21.99 5.09
N LYS A 131 -9.36 -22.76 5.73
CA LYS A 131 -9.01 -23.86 6.67
C LYS A 131 -9.28 -25.25 6.06
N ASN A 132 -9.36 -25.33 4.73
CA ASN A 132 -9.66 -26.57 4.01
C ASN A 132 -10.93 -27.27 4.50
N SER A 133 -11.95 -26.49 4.83
CA SER A 133 -13.24 -27.03 5.26
C SER A 133 -13.98 -27.69 4.10
N ILE A 134 -14.82 -28.64 4.41
CA ILE A 134 -15.59 -29.41 3.44
C ILE A 134 -17.08 -29.24 3.65
N GLU A 135 -17.82 -29.35 2.54
CA GLU A 135 -19.26 -29.46 2.49
C GLU A 135 -19.66 -30.82 1.91
N VAL A 136 -20.44 -31.59 2.67
CA VAL A 136 -20.93 -32.90 2.18
C VAL A 136 -21.99 -32.66 1.12
N LEU A 137 -21.78 -33.13 -0.09
CA LEU A 137 -22.68 -32.92 -1.23
C LEU A 137 -23.51 -34.19 -1.58
N LYS A 138 -22.92 -35.37 -1.37
CA LYS A 138 -23.60 -36.64 -1.50
C LYS A 138 -23.32 -37.49 -0.26
N TYR A 139 -24.36 -38.08 0.31
CA TYR A 139 -24.28 -38.93 1.48
C TYR A 139 -25.25 -40.12 1.31
N ASP A 140 -24.77 -41.34 1.53
CA ASP A 140 -25.52 -42.56 1.36
C ASP A 140 -26.30 -42.65 0.03
N ASN A 141 -25.63 -42.39 -1.06
CA ASN A 141 -26.16 -42.31 -2.43
C ASN A 141 -27.16 -41.20 -2.71
N GLN A 142 -27.50 -40.36 -1.73
CA GLN A 142 -28.41 -39.24 -1.90
C GLN A 142 -27.65 -37.92 -2.05
N LEU A 143 -27.91 -37.19 -3.12
CA LEU A 143 -27.44 -35.82 -3.29
C LEU A 143 -28.19 -34.86 -2.37
N ARG A 144 -27.50 -33.92 -1.77
CA ARG A 144 -28.13 -32.84 -1.01
C ARG A 144 -28.98 -31.97 -1.91
N LYS A 145 -30.19 -31.67 -1.46
CA LYS A 145 -31.12 -30.83 -2.16
C LYS A 145 -30.73 -29.36 -2.02
N ILE A 146 -30.65 -28.64 -3.14
CA ILE A 146 -30.52 -27.18 -3.16
C ILE A 146 -31.92 -26.59 -2.99
N VAL A 147 -32.15 -25.86 -1.91
CA VAL A 147 -33.44 -25.23 -1.60
C VAL A 147 -33.50 -23.76 -2.00
N TYR A 148 -32.36 -23.16 -2.23
CA TYR A 148 -32.23 -21.78 -2.71
C TYR A 148 -30.91 -21.56 -3.45
N ASP A 149 -30.97 -20.95 -4.62
CA ASP A 149 -29.80 -20.53 -5.40
C ASP A 149 -30.27 -19.53 -6.48
N LYS A 150 -29.77 -18.31 -6.42
CA LYS A 150 -30.12 -17.23 -7.34
C LYS A 150 -29.11 -16.97 -8.46
N THR A 151 -27.99 -17.69 -8.51
CA THR A 151 -26.94 -17.44 -9.51
C THR A 151 -27.44 -17.48 -10.94
N LYS A 152 -28.48 -18.30 -11.23
CA LYS A 152 -29.08 -18.41 -12.55
C LYS A 152 -29.85 -17.16 -13.01
N SER A 153 -30.26 -16.31 -12.09
CA SER A 153 -31.03 -15.08 -12.36
C SER A 153 -30.17 -13.82 -12.32
N ASN A 154 -28.93 -13.91 -11.83
CA ASN A 154 -28.01 -12.79 -11.73
C ASN A 154 -27.11 -12.72 -12.99
N LYS A 155 -27.15 -11.60 -13.72
CA LYS A 155 -26.35 -11.38 -14.93
C LYS A 155 -24.82 -11.48 -14.70
N GLN A 156 -24.37 -11.43 -13.43
CA GLN A 156 -22.96 -11.52 -13.06
C GLN A 156 -22.49 -12.94 -12.72
N GLY A 157 -23.40 -13.90 -12.47
CA GLY A 157 -23.05 -15.30 -12.17
C GLY A 157 -22.24 -15.52 -10.88
N CYS A 158 -22.16 -14.53 -9.99
CA CYS A 158 -21.36 -14.56 -8.76
C CYS A 158 -22.24 -14.64 -7.52
N TYR A 159 -21.76 -15.33 -6.48
CA TYR A 159 -22.37 -15.31 -5.15
C TYR A 159 -21.97 -14.02 -4.40
N ASP A 160 -22.88 -13.58 -3.52
CA ASP A 160 -22.64 -12.41 -2.69
C ASP A 160 -21.57 -12.68 -1.63
N GLU A 161 -20.87 -11.63 -1.22
CA GLU A 161 -20.08 -11.66 0.02
C GLU A 161 -21.02 -11.86 1.22
N VAL A 162 -20.51 -12.52 2.26
CA VAL A 162 -21.31 -12.75 3.46
C VAL A 162 -21.86 -11.43 4.00
N PRO A 163 -23.18 -11.29 4.14
CA PRO A 163 -23.79 -10.03 4.56
C PRO A 163 -23.39 -9.63 5.99
N PHE A 164 -23.28 -8.33 6.26
CA PHE A 164 -22.86 -7.80 7.56
C PHE A 164 -23.71 -8.30 8.74
N PHE A 165 -24.98 -8.55 8.54
CA PHE A 165 -25.89 -9.08 9.58
C PHE A 165 -25.63 -10.56 9.92
N LEU A 166 -24.80 -11.25 9.17
CA LEU A 166 -24.32 -12.62 9.46
C LEU A 166 -22.90 -12.64 10.06
N TRP A 167 -22.28 -11.49 10.33
CA TRP A 167 -20.94 -11.46 10.91
C TRP A 167 -20.92 -11.97 12.34
N ALA A 168 -19.82 -12.61 12.73
CA ALA A 168 -19.63 -13.15 14.07
C ALA A 168 -19.67 -12.03 15.13
N PHE A 169 -20.41 -12.24 16.17
CA PHE A 169 -20.60 -11.30 17.24
C PHE A 169 -20.25 -11.97 18.59
N LYS A 170 -19.31 -11.39 19.34
CA LYS A 170 -19.00 -11.80 20.70
C LYS A 170 -19.52 -10.76 21.66
N HIS A 171 -20.29 -11.20 22.65
CA HIS A 171 -20.75 -10.34 23.73
C HIS A 171 -20.38 -10.96 25.09
N ASP A 172 -19.49 -10.28 25.82
CA ASP A 172 -18.95 -10.79 27.08
C ASP A 172 -19.99 -10.92 28.23
N LYS A 173 -21.11 -10.21 28.15
CA LYS A 173 -22.19 -10.21 29.10
C LYS A 173 -23.38 -11.09 28.72
N LEU A 174 -23.50 -11.48 27.46
CA LEU A 174 -24.47 -12.52 27.10
C LEU A 174 -23.85 -13.83 27.58
N SER A 175 -24.36 -14.39 28.64
CA SER A 175 -23.92 -15.68 29.20
C SER A 175 -23.88 -16.70 28.04
N LYS A 176 -22.97 -17.67 28.11
CA LYS A 176 -22.82 -18.73 27.08
C LYS A 176 -24.13 -19.46 26.73
N ASN A 177 -25.18 -19.19 27.46
CA ASN A 177 -26.50 -19.81 27.35
C ASN A 177 -27.60 -18.86 26.82
N THR A 178 -27.29 -17.60 26.45
CA THR A 178 -28.32 -16.70 25.94
C THR A 178 -28.43 -16.89 24.45
N ILE A 179 -29.17 -17.87 24.02
CA ILE A 179 -29.73 -17.99 22.68
C ILE A 179 -30.80 -16.90 22.63
N LEU A 180 -30.57 -15.88 21.74
CA LEU A 180 -31.57 -14.79 21.64
C LEU A 180 -32.87 -15.25 20.99
N TYR A 181 -32.81 -16.25 20.15
CA TYR A 181 -34.00 -16.78 19.46
C TYR A 181 -34.70 -17.85 20.24
N PRO A 182 -36.04 -17.75 20.45
CA PRO A 182 -36.86 -16.55 20.20
C PRO A 182 -36.77 -15.53 21.35
N ILE A 183 -36.98 -14.25 21.06
CA ILE A 183 -37.14 -13.21 22.08
C ILE A 183 -38.61 -13.17 22.47
N GLU A 184 -38.90 -13.52 23.72
CA GLU A 184 -40.25 -13.63 24.26
C GLU A 184 -40.88 -12.27 24.59
N ASP A 185 -42.20 -12.24 24.62
CA ASP A 185 -42.96 -11.06 25.01
C ASP A 185 -42.64 -10.61 26.44
N GLY A 186 -42.71 -9.31 26.70
CA GLY A 186 -42.40 -8.71 28.00
C GLY A 186 -40.93 -8.37 28.23
N SER A 187 -39.99 -9.00 27.50
CA SER A 187 -38.54 -8.69 27.57
C SER A 187 -37.98 -8.03 26.31
N ARG A 188 -38.78 -7.90 25.26
CA ARG A 188 -38.34 -7.45 23.90
C ARG A 188 -37.62 -6.12 23.92
N ASN A 189 -38.16 -5.12 24.60
CA ASN A 189 -37.60 -3.77 24.64
C ASN A 189 -36.20 -3.76 25.27
N ASP A 190 -36.06 -4.42 26.40
CA ASP A 190 -34.81 -4.49 27.17
C ASP A 190 -33.76 -5.30 26.39
N VAL A 191 -34.16 -6.45 25.85
CA VAL A 191 -33.27 -7.34 25.10
C VAL A 191 -32.77 -6.65 23.82
N ILE A 192 -33.64 -6.02 23.01
CA ILE A 192 -33.25 -5.31 21.81
C ILE A 192 -32.41 -4.10 22.16
N TYR A 193 -32.70 -3.38 23.24
CA TYR A 193 -31.92 -2.23 23.70
C TYR A 193 -30.51 -2.63 24.12
N GLU A 194 -30.39 -3.65 24.97
CA GLU A 194 -29.08 -4.15 25.39
C GLU A 194 -28.28 -4.73 24.24
N TYR A 195 -28.96 -5.45 23.32
CA TYR A 195 -28.32 -5.98 22.13
C TYR A 195 -27.84 -4.85 21.22
N LYS A 196 -28.62 -3.80 21.04
CA LYS A 196 -28.20 -2.59 20.32
C LYS A 196 -26.92 -2.01 20.90
N LEU A 197 -26.87 -1.81 22.22
CA LEU A 197 -25.66 -1.28 22.88
C LEU A 197 -24.47 -2.22 22.72
N ALA A 198 -24.70 -3.53 22.76
CA ALA A 198 -23.67 -4.53 22.55
C ALA A 198 -23.11 -4.53 21.13
N LEU A 199 -23.98 -4.49 20.13
CA LEU A 199 -23.60 -4.34 18.73
C LEU A 199 -22.74 -3.09 18.51
N TYR A 200 -23.16 -1.94 19.07
CA TYR A 200 -22.40 -0.70 18.98
C TYR A 200 -21.01 -0.81 19.60
N ARG A 201 -20.91 -1.44 20.77
CA ARG A 201 -19.63 -1.64 21.44
C ARG A 201 -18.72 -2.57 20.67
N TYR A 202 -19.27 -3.60 20.03
CA TYR A 202 -18.50 -4.61 19.32
C TYR A 202 -18.07 -4.15 17.93
N PHE A 203 -19.00 -3.68 17.11
CA PHE A 203 -18.72 -3.30 15.71
C PHE A 203 -18.33 -1.83 15.54
N LYS A 204 -18.58 -0.98 16.54
CA LYS A 204 -18.20 0.45 16.54
C LYS A 204 -18.47 1.15 15.20
N GLN A 205 -17.39 1.60 14.54
CA GLN A 205 -17.47 2.29 13.24
C GLN A 205 -17.51 1.33 12.04
N SER A 206 -17.41 0.01 12.25
CA SER A 206 -17.45 -0.99 11.18
C SER A 206 -18.79 -1.04 10.47
N PHE A 207 -19.87 -0.61 11.13
CA PHE A 207 -21.20 -0.54 10.54
C PHE A 207 -21.69 0.89 10.42
N SER A 208 -22.36 1.18 9.30
CA SER A 208 -23.08 2.43 9.11
C SER A 208 -24.36 2.48 9.99
N LYS A 209 -24.92 3.68 10.18
CA LYS A 209 -26.20 3.85 10.89
C LYS A 209 -27.32 2.99 10.30
N ASP A 210 -27.33 2.88 8.97
CA ASP A 210 -28.34 2.09 8.26
C ASP A 210 -28.14 0.58 8.48
N GLN A 211 -26.90 0.12 8.53
CA GLN A 211 -26.58 -1.28 8.82
C GLN A 211 -27.01 -1.66 10.25
N TYR A 212 -26.75 -0.82 11.24
CA TYR A 212 -27.27 -1.02 12.60
C TYR A 212 -28.78 -1.09 12.62
N LYS A 213 -29.46 -0.13 11.97
CA LYS A 213 -30.91 -0.11 11.87
C LYS A 213 -31.46 -1.38 11.22
N THR A 214 -30.79 -1.85 10.16
CA THR A 214 -31.15 -3.10 9.47
C THR A 214 -31.05 -4.30 10.40
N ILE A 215 -29.98 -4.44 11.17
CA ILE A 215 -29.83 -5.55 12.15
C ILE A 215 -30.94 -5.50 13.20
N LEU A 216 -31.23 -4.33 13.74
CA LEU A 216 -32.31 -4.18 14.72
C LEU A 216 -33.69 -4.50 14.11
N THR A 217 -33.90 -4.13 12.85
CA THR A 217 -35.11 -4.49 12.11
C THR A 217 -35.24 -6.01 11.92
N ILE A 218 -34.13 -6.69 11.62
CA ILE A 218 -34.08 -8.15 11.53
C ILE A 218 -34.44 -8.77 12.88
N LEU A 219 -33.83 -8.30 13.97
CA LEU A 219 -34.16 -8.79 15.33
C LEU A 219 -35.65 -8.63 15.64
N ASN A 220 -36.18 -7.45 15.43
CA ASN A 220 -37.59 -7.17 15.72
C ASN A 220 -38.53 -8.03 14.87
N LYS A 221 -38.26 -8.15 13.58
CA LYS A 221 -39.16 -8.82 12.63
C LYS A 221 -39.11 -10.34 12.68
N TYR A 222 -37.90 -10.92 12.93
CA TYR A 222 -37.68 -12.35 12.73
C TYR A 222 -37.26 -13.10 14.00
N VAL A 223 -36.72 -12.39 14.99
CA VAL A 223 -36.20 -13.03 16.21
C VAL A 223 -37.16 -12.86 17.41
N CYS A 224 -37.95 -11.79 17.43
CA CYS A 224 -39.03 -11.64 18.41
C CYS A 224 -40.22 -12.54 18.03
N VAL A 225 -40.85 -13.16 19.07
CA VAL A 225 -42.08 -13.93 18.89
C VAL A 225 -43.18 -13.03 18.30
N HIS A 226 -43.38 -11.87 18.88
CA HIS A 226 -44.23 -10.82 18.31
C HIS A 226 -43.40 -9.53 18.16
N PRO A 227 -43.29 -8.94 16.98
CA PRO A 227 -42.55 -7.70 16.79
C PRO A 227 -43.09 -6.55 17.67
N LEU A 228 -42.22 -5.62 18.03
CA LEU A 228 -42.61 -4.34 18.64
C LEU A 228 -43.39 -3.51 17.59
N ASP A 229 -44.31 -2.68 18.06
CA ASP A 229 -45.00 -1.77 17.16
C ASP A 229 -44.04 -0.70 16.58
N ASP A 230 -44.46 -0.05 15.50
CA ASP A 230 -43.63 0.88 14.75
C ASP A 230 -43.17 2.08 15.59
N ASN A 231 -43.97 2.53 16.57
CA ASN A 231 -43.62 3.68 17.41
C ASN A 231 -42.61 3.31 18.47
N GLU A 232 -42.81 2.19 19.16
CA GLU A 232 -41.83 1.64 20.12
C GLU A 232 -40.51 1.33 19.46
N PHE A 233 -40.54 0.62 18.32
CA PHE A 233 -39.35 0.27 17.57
C PHE A 233 -38.61 1.49 17.06
N LYS A 234 -39.30 2.53 16.56
CA LYS A 234 -38.72 3.78 16.09
C LYS A 234 -37.99 4.54 17.20
N LEU A 235 -38.52 4.52 18.43
CA LEU A 235 -37.85 5.12 19.59
C LEU A 235 -36.61 4.32 19.99
N LEU A 236 -36.71 3.00 19.99
CA LEU A 236 -35.65 2.09 20.44
C LEU A 236 -34.50 2.02 19.44
N SER A 237 -34.77 2.13 18.13
CA SER A 237 -33.79 2.07 17.06
C SER A 237 -33.06 3.40 16.78
N ARG A 238 -33.38 4.51 17.48
CA ARG A 238 -32.71 5.81 17.31
C ARG A 238 -31.22 5.70 17.65
N TYR A 239 -30.38 6.16 16.73
CA TYR A 239 -28.93 6.18 16.88
C TYR A 239 -28.46 7.08 18.03
N GLU A 240 -29.13 8.21 18.23
CA GLU A 240 -28.77 9.25 19.20
C GLU A 240 -28.83 8.82 20.67
N ASN A 241 -29.60 7.76 20.97
CA ASN A 241 -29.72 7.22 22.32
C ASN A 241 -28.54 6.35 22.75
N THR A 242 -27.55 6.12 21.89
CA THR A 242 -26.37 5.31 22.20
C THR A 242 -25.20 6.11 22.76
N THR A 243 -25.23 7.44 22.63
CA THR A 243 -24.14 8.35 23.06
C THR A 243 -24.40 9.05 24.40
N LYS A 244 -25.62 8.96 24.96
CA LYS A 244 -25.95 9.55 26.25
C LYS A 244 -26.13 8.48 27.32
N THR A 245 -25.08 8.22 28.07
CA THR A 245 -25.15 7.55 29.37
C THR A 245 -25.81 8.47 30.39
N LYS A 246 -27.13 8.51 30.42
CA LYS A 246 -27.90 8.84 31.63
C LYS A 246 -29.15 7.97 31.62
N ASN A 247 -29.18 6.99 32.49
CA ASN A 247 -30.40 6.24 32.84
C ASN A 247 -31.51 7.21 33.24
N PRO A 248 -32.68 7.20 32.63
CA PRO A 248 -33.89 7.67 33.27
C PRO A 248 -34.65 6.46 33.82
N MET A 249 -34.90 6.51 35.09
CA MET A 249 -35.87 5.76 35.88
C MET A 249 -35.60 4.29 36.15
N ILE A 250 -35.01 4.04 37.33
CA ILE A 250 -35.41 2.95 38.19
C ILE A 250 -36.05 3.59 39.43
N THR A 251 -37.35 3.53 39.51
CA THR A 251 -38.09 3.79 40.74
C THR A 251 -37.97 2.60 41.68
N ASN A 252 -37.44 2.89 42.84
CA ASN A 252 -37.61 2.24 44.16
C ASN A 252 -38.06 0.79 44.21
N THR A 253 -37.13 -0.09 44.56
CA THR A 253 -37.37 -1.06 45.62
C THR A 253 -36.10 -1.20 46.48
N GLU A 254 -36.29 -0.93 47.76
CA GLU A 254 -35.28 -1.09 48.79
C GLU A 254 -34.82 -2.54 48.89
N SER A 255 -33.51 -2.77 48.80
CA SER A 255 -32.87 -3.81 49.58
C SER A 255 -31.33 -3.74 49.48
N LYS A 256 -30.75 -3.57 50.66
CA LYS A 256 -29.40 -3.95 51.10
C LYS A 256 -28.20 -3.38 50.35
N LYS A 257 -27.52 -2.45 51.02
CA LYS A 257 -26.15 -2.03 50.75
C LYS A 257 -25.22 -3.24 50.55
N PRO A 258 -24.49 -3.35 49.43
CA PRO A 258 -23.26 -4.11 49.36
C PRO A 258 -22.14 -3.25 49.92
N SER A 259 -21.30 -3.84 50.72
CA SER A 259 -20.06 -3.33 51.26
C SER A 259 -19.18 -2.66 50.22
N GLN A 260 -18.62 -1.53 50.63
CA GLN A 260 -17.54 -0.81 49.93
C GLN A 260 -16.40 -1.78 49.57
N HIS A 261 -16.30 -2.14 48.29
CA HIS A 261 -15.03 -2.50 47.67
C HIS A 261 -14.59 -1.31 46.85
N GLY A 262 -13.45 -0.74 47.25
CA GLY A 262 -12.90 0.46 46.69
C GLY A 262 -12.74 0.37 45.17
N ASN A 263 -13.01 1.47 44.48
CA ASN A 263 -12.56 1.75 43.11
C ASN A 263 -11.02 1.71 43.09
N THR A 264 -10.43 0.55 42.88
CA THR A 264 -9.01 0.44 42.59
C THR A 264 -8.83 1.01 41.18
N LYS A 265 -8.29 2.24 41.11
CA LYS A 265 -7.86 2.85 39.85
C LYS A 265 -6.88 1.90 39.19
N LEU A 266 -7.08 1.67 37.87
CA LEU A 266 -6.15 0.86 37.07
C LEU A 266 -4.75 1.46 37.15
N ASN A 267 -3.73 0.66 37.34
CA ASN A 267 -2.36 1.12 37.22
C ASN A 267 -1.96 1.24 35.71
N GLU A 268 -0.78 1.80 35.44
CA GLU A 268 -0.32 2.11 34.08
C GLU A 268 -0.11 0.85 33.23
N LEU A 269 0.37 -0.23 33.84
CA LEU A 269 0.53 -1.53 33.16
C LEU A 269 -0.84 -2.14 32.83
N GLU A 270 -1.79 -2.08 33.74
CA GLU A 270 -3.14 -2.58 33.51
C GLU A 270 -3.83 -1.82 32.37
N ILE A 271 -3.63 -0.49 32.28
CA ILE A 271 -4.14 0.32 31.19
C ILE A 271 -3.46 -0.06 29.87
N ALA A 272 -2.14 -0.22 29.86
CA ALA A 272 -1.41 -0.64 28.68
C ALA A 272 -1.86 -2.04 28.21
N MET A 273 -2.00 -2.99 29.13
CA MET A 273 -2.50 -4.33 28.82
C MET A 273 -3.96 -4.31 28.36
N TYR A 274 -4.78 -3.41 28.91
CA TYR A 274 -6.15 -3.21 28.42
C TYR A 274 -6.14 -2.77 26.94
N ILE A 275 -5.31 -1.78 26.56
CA ILE A 275 -5.18 -1.32 25.18
C ILE A 275 -4.74 -2.48 24.27
N ILE A 276 -3.69 -3.21 24.66
CA ILE A 276 -3.13 -4.33 23.87
C ILE A 276 -4.18 -5.45 23.68
N ASN A 277 -4.87 -5.83 24.74
CA ASN A 277 -5.80 -6.96 24.72
C ASN A 277 -7.13 -6.62 24.03
N THR A 278 -7.65 -5.42 24.25
CA THR A 278 -8.93 -4.99 23.67
C THR A 278 -8.79 -4.45 22.27
N GLN A 279 -7.58 -3.99 21.91
CA GLN A 279 -7.32 -3.27 20.65
C GLN A 279 -8.31 -2.11 20.41
N CYS A 280 -8.78 -1.49 21.50
CA CYS A 280 -9.69 -0.33 21.41
C CYS A 280 -9.04 0.84 20.67
N VAL A 281 -7.72 0.92 20.70
CA VAL A 281 -6.86 1.76 19.88
C VAL A 281 -5.69 0.90 19.40
N HIS A 282 -5.30 1.05 18.13
CA HIS A 282 -4.21 0.27 17.58
C HIS A 282 -2.90 1.04 17.68
N PHE A 283 -2.05 0.60 18.61
CA PHE A 283 -0.67 1.03 18.72
C PHE A 283 0.28 -0.01 18.15
N ILE A 284 1.35 0.47 17.53
CA ILE A 284 2.51 -0.35 17.16
C ILE A 284 3.78 0.26 17.73
N ASN A 285 4.76 -0.59 18.01
CA ASN A 285 6.11 -0.19 18.37
C ASN A 285 7.00 -0.40 17.14
N TYR A 286 7.17 0.66 16.33
CA TYR A 286 8.02 0.61 15.13
C TYR A 286 9.38 1.24 15.44
N LYS A 287 10.46 0.44 15.33
CA LYS A 287 11.84 0.87 15.63
C LYS A 287 11.98 1.60 16.98
N LYS A 288 11.29 1.09 18.01
CA LYS A 288 11.25 1.65 19.38
C LYS A 288 10.50 2.98 19.51
N VAL A 289 9.78 3.42 18.49
CA VAL A 289 8.87 4.56 18.54
C VAL A 289 7.43 4.06 18.51
N LEU A 290 6.56 4.62 19.35
CA LEU A 290 5.14 4.30 19.33
C LEU A 290 4.44 5.08 18.23
N TYR A 291 3.66 4.35 17.44
CA TYR A 291 2.74 4.90 16.46
C TYR A 291 1.32 4.47 16.81
N VAL A 292 0.38 5.33 16.50
CA VAL A 292 -1.05 5.05 16.64
C VAL A 292 -1.73 5.08 15.29
N TYR A 293 -2.70 4.21 15.07
CA TYR A 293 -3.51 4.19 13.85
C TYR A 293 -4.60 5.25 13.95
N GLU A 294 -4.49 6.29 13.15
CA GLU A 294 -5.46 7.36 13.03
C GLU A 294 -5.60 7.80 11.57
N ASN A 295 -6.80 8.16 11.14
CA ASN A 295 -7.07 8.60 9.77
C ASN A 295 -6.50 7.66 8.70
N TYR A 296 -6.67 6.34 8.95
CA TYR A 296 -6.28 5.26 8.04
C TYR A 296 -4.77 5.10 7.78
N ARG A 297 -3.93 5.63 8.67
CA ARG A 297 -2.46 5.46 8.64
C ARG A 297 -1.90 5.43 10.06
N TYR A 298 -0.66 5.00 10.19
CA TYR A 298 0.07 5.09 11.45
C TYR A 298 0.81 6.43 11.57
N THR A 299 0.70 7.07 12.72
CA THR A 299 1.39 8.32 13.03
C THR A 299 1.98 8.29 14.43
N SER A 300 3.14 8.92 14.61
CA SER A 300 3.76 9.18 15.91
C SER A 300 3.51 10.60 16.41
N ASP A 301 2.60 11.31 15.76
CA ASP A 301 2.22 12.66 16.16
C ASP A 301 1.64 12.68 17.58
N ASN A 302 2.09 13.60 18.39
CA ASN A 302 1.70 13.67 19.78
C ASN A 302 0.21 13.95 19.97
N ASP A 303 -0.39 14.79 19.15
CA ASP A 303 -1.82 15.12 19.26
C ASP A 303 -2.68 13.87 18.96
N SER A 304 -2.32 13.10 17.97
CA SER A 304 -2.97 11.83 17.63
C SER A 304 -2.86 10.81 18.78
N ILE A 305 -1.68 10.69 19.39
CA ILE A 305 -1.45 9.82 20.56
C ILE A 305 -2.30 10.30 21.73
N GLN A 306 -2.37 11.60 22.02
CA GLN A 306 -3.17 12.15 23.11
C GLN A 306 -4.68 11.95 22.88
N LYS A 307 -5.18 12.10 21.66
CA LYS A 307 -6.57 11.77 21.30
C LYS A 307 -6.89 10.30 21.54
N ALA A 308 -5.99 9.41 21.14
CA ALA A 308 -6.11 8.00 21.39
C ALA A 308 -6.20 7.67 22.87
N LEU A 309 -5.36 8.26 23.72
CA LEU A 309 -5.40 8.07 25.16
C LEU A 309 -6.64 8.72 25.82
N ASN A 310 -7.18 9.81 25.28
CA ASN A 310 -8.47 10.35 25.70
C ASN A 310 -9.58 9.33 25.44
N TYR A 311 -9.61 8.75 24.25
CA TYR A 311 -10.56 7.69 23.92
C TYR A 311 -10.42 6.46 24.84
N VAL A 312 -9.19 6.06 25.16
CA VAL A 312 -8.94 4.99 26.16
C VAL A 312 -9.51 5.37 27.52
N SER A 313 -9.32 6.63 27.97
CA SER A 313 -9.90 7.13 29.23
C SER A 313 -11.42 6.97 29.25
N GLU A 314 -12.09 7.26 28.14
CA GLU A 314 -13.55 7.05 27.98
C GLU A 314 -13.90 5.57 28.04
N CYS A 315 -13.13 4.70 27.39
CA CYS A 315 -13.37 3.25 27.37
C CYS A 315 -13.26 2.61 28.75
N ILE A 316 -12.29 3.03 29.58
CA ILE A 316 -12.08 2.49 30.92
C ILE A 316 -12.95 3.19 31.99
N GLY A 317 -13.56 4.34 31.65
CA GLY A 317 -14.34 5.16 32.59
C GLY A 317 -13.48 5.87 33.65
N GLU A 318 -12.17 6.02 33.42
CA GLU A 318 -11.21 6.68 34.30
C GLU A 318 -10.38 7.72 33.56
N TYR A 319 -10.21 8.91 34.14
CA TYR A 319 -9.35 9.92 33.57
C TYR A 319 -7.86 9.57 33.72
N ILE A 320 -7.16 9.46 32.60
CA ILE A 320 -5.72 9.23 32.57
C ILE A 320 -5.02 10.59 32.57
N GLY A 321 -4.50 11.02 33.73
CA GLY A 321 -3.75 12.28 33.89
C GLY A 321 -2.44 12.29 33.11
N ILE A 322 -1.88 13.48 32.81
CA ILE A 322 -0.71 13.67 31.93
C ILE A 322 0.47 12.78 32.35
N ASN A 323 0.88 12.80 33.61
CA ASN A 323 1.99 11.98 34.09
C ASN A 323 1.71 10.48 33.92
N LYS A 324 0.48 10.05 34.18
CA LYS A 324 0.06 8.64 34.00
C LYS A 324 0.10 8.22 32.54
N ARG A 325 -0.22 9.13 31.61
CA ARG A 325 -0.12 8.86 30.15
C ARG A 325 1.29 8.52 29.73
N GLU A 326 2.29 9.26 30.18
CA GLU A 326 3.69 8.99 29.86
C GLU A 326 4.11 7.58 30.28
N TYR A 327 3.72 7.18 31.50
CA TYR A 327 4.02 5.83 31.99
C TYR A 327 3.23 4.75 31.23
N VAL A 328 1.97 5.00 30.85
CA VAL A 328 1.19 4.10 29.97
C VAL A 328 1.89 3.92 28.63
N LEU A 329 2.39 4.99 28.02
CA LEU A 329 3.15 4.92 26.75
C LEU A 329 4.47 4.15 26.91
N LEU A 330 5.17 4.30 28.05
CA LEU A 330 6.34 3.50 28.36
C LEU A 330 5.99 2.00 28.47
N GLN A 331 4.88 1.66 29.16
CA GLN A 331 4.41 0.29 29.27
C GLN A 331 3.98 -0.28 27.90
N LEU A 332 3.29 0.49 27.08
CA LEU A 332 2.95 0.09 25.70
C LEU A 332 4.23 -0.21 24.87
N ARG A 333 5.23 0.65 24.96
CA ARG A 333 6.52 0.44 24.27
C ARG A 333 7.24 -0.83 24.77
N ALA A 334 7.17 -1.12 26.06
CA ALA A 334 7.81 -2.29 26.64
C ALA A 334 7.10 -3.60 26.30
N ASN A 335 5.77 -3.59 26.17
CA ASN A 335 4.96 -4.80 26.01
C ASN A 335 4.51 -5.07 24.56
N LEU A 336 4.57 -4.08 23.65
CA LEU A 336 4.32 -4.32 22.24
C LEU A 336 5.57 -4.86 21.54
N PRO A 337 5.43 -5.86 20.65
CA PRO A 337 6.54 -6.35 19.86
C PRO A 337 7.13 -5.23 19.00
N CYS A 338 8.47 -5.13 18.96
CA CYS A 338 9.14 -4.16 18.12
C CYS A 338 9.12 -4.62 16.66
N ILE A 339 8.53 -3.81 15.79
CA ILE A 339 8.44 -4.04 14.35
C ILE A 339 9.55 -3.23 13.67
N TYR A 340 10.20 -3.80 12.67
CA TYR A 340 11.31 -3.17 11.96
C TYR A 340 10.98 -2.84 10.50
N ASP A 341 9.99 -3.53 9.93
CA ASP A 341 9.59 -3.35 8.55
C ASP A 341 8.14 -2.84 8.47
N ILE A 342 7.86 -2.05 7.44
CA ILE A 342 6.51 -1.64 7.06
C ILE A 342 5.88 -2.71 6.16
N THR A 343 4.58 -2.63 5.96
CA THR A 343 3.92 -3.51 4.99
C THR A 343 4.16 -2.96 3.58
N ASP A 344 5.05 -3.61 2.84
CA ASP A 344 5.39 -3.23 1.48
C ASP A 344 4.25 -3.52 0.50
N ASN A 345 4.29 -2.83 -0.65
CA ASN A 345 3.41 -3.08 -1.81
C ASN A 345 1.93 -2.73 -1.61
N TYR A 346 1.62 -1.79 -0.72
CA TYR A 346 0.31 -1.17 -0.63
C TYR A 346 0.38 0.32 -0.92
N ILE A 347 -0.56 0.81 -1.74
CA ILE A 347 -0.81 2.24 -1.88
C ILE A 347 -2.07 2.57 -1.07
N ASN A 348 -1.95 3.48 -0.11
CA ASN A 348 -3.04 3.90 0.74
C ASN A 348 -3.69 5.15 0.15
N PHE A 349 -4.83 4.99 -0.52
CA PHE A 349 -5.65 6.07 -1.07
C PHE A 349 -6.68 6.56 -0.05
N LYS A 350 -7.28 7.72 -0.28
CA LYS A 350 -8.34 8.27 0.56
C LYS A 350 -9.55 7.35 0.73
N ASN A 351 -9.88 6.54 -0.28
CA ASN A 351 -11.02 5.62 -0.29
C ASN A 351 -10.66 4.15 -0.10
N GLY A 352 -9.42 3.81 0.21
CA GLY A 352 -9.02 2.42 0.46
C GLY A 352 -7.59 2.09 0.04
N LEU A 353 -7.20 0.85 0.30
CA LEU A 353 -5.88 0.32 -0.03
C LEU A 353 -5.87 -0.30 -1.43
N TYR A 354 -4.80 -0.08 -2.17
CA TYR A 354 -4.49 -0.81 -3.39
C TYR A 354 -3.35 -1.80 -3.12
N ASP A 355 -3.62 -3.08 -3.27
CA ASP A 355 -2.62 -4.15 -3.20
C ASP A 355 -1.91 -4.24 -4.55
N VAL A 356 -0.65 -3.83 -4.59
CA VAL A 356 0.14 -3.77 -5.82
C VAL A 356 0.51 -5.17 -6.30
N ASN A 357 0.82 -6.09 -5.37
CA ASN A 357 1.18 -7.47 -5.71
C ASN A 357 0.02 -8.24 -6.35
N ASN A 358 -1.17 -8.10 -5.76
CA ASN A 358 -2.37 -8.75 -6.26
C ASN A 358 -3.12 -7.91 -7.30
N ARG A 359 -2.63 -6.69 -7.61
CA ARG A 359 -3.24 -5.74 -8.55
C ARG A 359 -4.71 -5.47 -8.25
N LYS A 360 -5.03 -5.34 -6.97
CA LYS A 360 -6.41 -5.25 -6.51
C LYS A 360 -6.64 -4.04 -5.62
N PHE A 361 -7.65 -3.27 -5.96
CA PHE A 361 -8.18 -2.25 -5.06
C PHE A 361 -9.12 -2.90 -4.04
N LEU A 362 -8.86 -2.71 -2.76
CA LEU A 362 -9.61 -3.33 -1.69
C LEU A 362 -10.86 -2.54 -1.31
N GLY A 363 -10.88 -1.22 -1.52
CA GLY A 363 -12.01 -0.36 -1.19
C GLY A 363 -12.25 -0.12 0.30
N TYR A 364 -11.29 -0.50 1.14
CA TYR A 364 -11.32 -0.29 2.60
C TYR A 364 -9.90 -0.10 3.13
N HIS A 365 -9.81 0.38 4.39
CA HIS A 365 -8.56 0.51 5.12
C HIS A 365 -8.49 -0.47 6.28
N THR A 366 -7.27 -0.81 6.70
CA THR A 366 -7.05 -1.70 7.84
C THR A 366 -5.79 -1.33 8.60
N TYR A 367 -5.86 -1.38 9.93
CA TYR A 367 -4.71 -1.18 10.81
C TYR A 367 -3.63 -2.27 10.69
N LYS A 368 -3.92 -3.38 10.03
CA LYS A 368 -2.96 -4.48 9.82
C LYS A 368 -1.95 -4.19 8.73
N VAL A 369 -2.29 -3.31 7.81
CA VAL A 369 -1.37 -2.79 6.81
C VAL A 369 -0.66 -1.58 7.41
N ILE A 370 0.62 -1.74 7.71
CA ILE A 370 1.42 -0.68 8.34
C ILE A 370 1.86 0.30 7.26
N THR A 371 1.15 1.41 7.15
CA THR A 371 1.48 2.54 6.27
C THR A 371 1.55 3.82 7.08
N PHE A 372 2.52 4.68 6.77
CA PHE A 372 2.67 6.01 7.37
C PHE A 372 2.11 7.12 6.48
N ASN A 373 1.74 6.77 5.27
CA ASN A 373 1.34 7.69 4.21
C ASN A 373 -0.08 7.40 3.74
N GLN A 374 -0.76 8.43 3.27
CA GLN A 374 -2.03 8.32 2.56
C GLN A 374 -2.05 9.30 1.41
N ILE A 375 -2.29 8.83 0.19
CA ILE A 375 -2.54 9.68 -0.98
C ILE A 375 -3.91 10.35 -0.78
N PRO A 376 -3.98 11.70 -0.82
CA PRO A 376 -5.19 12.45 -0.42
C PRO A 376 -6.33 12.40 -1.44
N HIS A 377 -6.25 11.52 -2.43
CA HIS A 377 -7.19 11.37 -3.53
C HIS A 377 -7.81 9.97 -3.57
N ASN A 378 -9.02 9.86 -4.16
CA ASN A 378 -9.67 8.58 -4.35
C ASN A 378 -9.06 7.86 -5.56
N TYR A 379 -8.84 6.56 -5.42
CA TYR A 379 -8.58 5.67 -6.54
C TYR A 379 -9.89 5.24 -7.19
N LYS A 380 -9.98 5.35 -8.50
CA LYS A 380 -11.12 4.90 -9.31
C LYS A 380 -10.61 3.98 -10.42
N PRO A 381 -10.93 2.69 -10.38
CA PRO A 381 -10.49 1.78 -11.43
C PRO A 381 -11.09 2.14 -12.78
N CYS A 382 -10.36 1.85 -13.85
CA CYS A 382 -10.81 1.98 -15.23
C CYS A 382 -11.18 3.40 -15.69
N LEU A 383 -10.57 4.45 -15.10
CA LEU A 383 -10.71 5.80 -15.65
C LEU A 383 -9.92 5.93 -16.97
N THR A 384 -10.62 6.33 -18.03
CA THR A 384 -10.07 6.56 -19.36
C THR A 384 -10.44 7.97 -19.84
N VAL A 385 -9.85 8.38 -20.97
CA VAL A 385 -10.20 9.65 -21.60
C VAL A 385 -11.69 9.72 -21.97
N ASP A 386 -12.26 8.58 -22.38
CA ASP A 386 -13.64 8.52 -22.87
C ASP A 386 -14.69 8.56 -21.76
N ASN A 387 -14.34 8.09 -20.55
CA ASN A 387 -15.28 8.02 -19.43
C ASN A 387 -15.03 9.07 -18.33
N CYS A 388 -14.10 9.99 -18.53
CA CYS A 388 -13.79 11.07 -17.60
C CYS A 388 -13.80 12.42 -18.31
N GLU A 389 -14.67 13.33 -17.89
CA GLU A 389 -14.78 14.68 -18.46
C GLU A 389 -13.48 15.47 -18.46
N CYS A 390 -12.60 15.22 -17.47
CA CYS A 390 -11.31 15.87 -17.39
C CYS A 390 -10.20 15.16 -18.17
N GLY A 391 -10.41 13.90 -18.62
CA GLY A 391 -9.39 13.06 -19.20
C GLY A 391 -8.66 13.71 -20.38
N ALA A 392 -9.40 14.16 -21.39
CA ALA A 392 -8.82 14.83 -22.55
C ALA A 392 -7.98 16.06 -22.20
N ARG A 393 -8.37 16.81 -21.17
CA ARG A 393 -7.63 18.00 -20.70
C ARG A 393 -6.33 17.61 -20.01
N VAL A 394 -6.34 16.57 -19.22
CA VAL A 394 -5.16 16.04 -18.52
C VAL A 394 -4.18 15.48 -19.54
N GLU A 395 -4.66 14.66 -20.47
CA GLU A 395 -3.81 14.06 -21.50
C GLU A 395 -3.16 15.12 -22.38
N LYS A 396 -3.91 16.16 -22.77
CA LYS A 396 -3.35 17.30 -23.52
C LYS A 396 -2.28 18.04 -22.73
N PHE A 397 -2.46 18.23 -21.43
CA PHE A 397 -1.45 18.86 -20.59
C PHE A 397 -0.14 18.05 -20.58
N PHE A 398 -0.23 16.73 -20.45
CA PHE A 398 0.96 15.86 -20.52
C PHE A 398 1.58 15.86 -21.92
N ASP A 399 0.76 15.84 -22.98
CA ASP A 399 1.24 15.91 -24.37
C ASP A 399 1.99 17.23 -24.63
N ASP A 400 1.48 18.34 -24.14
CA ASP A 400 2.14 19.64 -24.21
C ASP A 400 3.49 19.63 -23.46
N LEU A 401 3.55 19.04 -22.24
CA LEU A 401 4.81 18.92 -21.49
C LEU A 401 5.87 18.09 -22.22
N CYS A 402 5.44 17.03 -22.90
CA CYS A 402 6.33 16.05 -23.54
C CYS A 402 6.60 16.35 -25.03
N CYS A 403 6.09 17.45 -25.58
CA CYS A 403 6.11 17.72 -27.02
C CYS A 403 5.52 16.54 -27.84
N ASN A 404 4.40 15.97 -27.40
CA ASN A 404 3.71 14.82 -27.99
C ASN A 404 4.58 13.53 -28.05
N ASN A 405 5.65 13.44 -27.25
CA ASN A 405 6.45 12.23 -27.16
C ASN A 405 5.79 11.22 -26.21
N LYS A 406 5.30 10.11 -26.76
CA LYS A 406 4.57 9.08 -26.02
C LYS A 406 5.43 8.42 -24.93
N ASP A 407 6.69 8.14 -25.21
CA ASP A 407 7.59 7.48 -24.26
C ASP A 407 7.86 8.37 -23.04
N ILE A 408 8.10 9.69 -23.27
CA ILE A 408 8.29 10.65 -22.18
C ILE A 408 6.99 10.78 -21.37
N LYS A 409 5.83 10.82 -22.03
CA LYS A 409 4.53 10.87 -21.36
C LYS A 409 4.32 9.63 -20.46
N THR A 410 4.58 8.45 -21.01
CA THR A 410 4.55 7.19 -20.25
C THR A 410 5.48 7.27 -19.04
N LEU A 411 6.71 7.70 -19.26
CA LEU A 411 7.69 7.85 -18.19
C LEU A 411 7.25 8.83 -17.10
N LEU A 412 6.59 9.94 -17.43
CA LEU A 412 6.04 10.86 -16.43
C LEU A 412 4.96 10.21 -15.58
N TYR A 413 4.03 9.45 -16.16
CA TYR A 413 3.04 8.69 -15.39
C TYR A 413 3.69 7.60 -14.53
N GLU A 414 4.68 6.89 -15.05
CA GLU A 414 5.47 5.91 -14.30
C GLU A 414 6.16 6.53 -13.08
N THR A 415 6.72 7.72 -13.21
CA THR A 415 7.36 8.42 -12.10
C THR A 415 6.35 8.86 -11.03
N ILE A 416 5.14 9.26 -11.44
CA ILE A 416 4.04 9.55 -10.50
C ILE A 416 3.66 8.28 -9.76
N GLY A 417 3.44 7.17 -10.47
CA GLY A 417 3.11 5.88 -9.88
C GLY A 417 4.18 5.39 -8.90
N TYR A 418 5.44 5.46 -9.30
CA TYR A 418 6.58 5.07 -8.45
C TYR A 418 6.72 5.92 -7.19
N SER A 419 6.27 7.18 -7.24
CA SER A 419 6.26 8.06 -6.06
C SER A 419 5.13 7.75 -5.07
N MET A 420 4.22 6.84 -5.38
CA MET A 420 3.13 6.44 -4.48
C MET A 420 3.45 5.19 -3.66
N VAL A 421 4.54 4.48 -3.97
CA VAL A 421 4.96 3.25 -3.28
C VAL A 421 6.18 3.48 -2.40
N THR A 422 6.37 2.61 -1.43
CA THR A 422 7.55 2.61 -0.53
C THR A 422 8.68 1.71 -1.05
N ASP A 423 8.49 1.11 -2.21
CA ASP A 423 9.45 0.25 -2.86
C ASP A 423 10.59 1.05 -3.52
N THR A 424 11.82 0.66 -3.25
CA THR A 424 13.03 1.26 -3.82
C THR A 424 13.81 0.29 -4.73
N VAL A 425 13.18 -0.79 -5.18
CA VAL A 425 13.83 -1.88 -5.93
C VAL A 425 14.56 -1.39 -7.18
N TYR A 426 13.98 -0.43 -7.91
CA TYR A 426 14.60 0.12 -9.12
C TYR A 426 15.73 1.11 -8.85
N ARG A 427 15.88 1.60 -7.62
CA ARG A 427 16.97 2.49 -7.20
C ARG A 427 17.13 3.69 -8.13
N LYS A 428 16.03 4.39 -8.47
CA LYS A 428 16.02 5.51 -9.40
C LYS A 428 15.62 6.82 -8.72
N MET A 429 16.27 7.88 -9.13
CA MET A 429 15.87 9.27 -8.91
C MET A 429 15.67 9.98 -10.23
N PHE A 430 14.94 11.07 -10.23
CA PHE A 430 14.55 11.77 -11.45
C PHE A 430 15.08 13.21 -11.46
N ILE A 431 15.68 13.60 -12.56
CA ILE A 431 16.12 14.97 -12.78
C ILE A 431 15.45 15.52 -14.02
N LEU A 432 14.62 16.55 -13.84
CA LEU A 432 13.94 17.24 -14.91
C LEU A 432 14.91 18.22 -15.57
N HIS A 433 15.29 17.96 -16.82
CA HIS A 433 16.26 18.76 -17.56
C HIS A 433 15.59 19.63 -18.62
N GLY A 434 15.97 20.89 -18.69
CA GLY A 434 15.48 21.81 -19.74
C GLY A 434 15.67 23.28 -19.36
N GLY A 435 15.52 24.17 -20.32
CA GLY A 435 15.71 25.61 -20.14
C GLY A 435 14.64 26.30 -19.29
N LYS A 436 14.51 27.61 -19.42
CA LYS A 436 13.47 28.38 -18.73
C LYS A 436 12.11 28.17 -19.37
N ALA A 437 11.04 28.22 -18.55
CA ALA A 437 9.64 28.15 -18.98
C ALA A 437 9.27 26.85 -19.74
N ASN A 438 9.88 25.72 -19.38
CA ASN A 438 9.60 24.41 -20.01
C ASN A 438 8.52 23.59 -19.29
N GLY A 439 7.97 24.07 -18.17
CA GLY A 439 6.96 23.34 -17.42
C GLY A 439 7.50 22.44 -16.28
N LYS A 440 8.82 22.38 -16.03
CA LYS A 440 9.41 21.60 -14.93
C LYS A 440 8.74 21.89 -13.57
N SER A 441 8.73 23.15 -13.14
CA SER A 441 8.13 23.56 -11.87
C SER A 441 6.61 23.33 -11.84
N THR A 442 5.95 23.39 -12.99
CA THR A 442 4.52 23.10 -13.12
C THR A 442 4.25 21.61 -12.87
N PHE A 443 5.05 20.72 -13.46
CA PHE A 443 4.98 19.30 -13.23
C PHE A 443 5.30 18.94 -11.75
N LEU A 444 6.36 19.52 -11.16
CA LEU A 444 6.70 19.30 -9.76
C LEU A 444 5.58 19.75 -8.81
N SER A 445 4.90 20.85 -9.13
CA SER A 445 3.74 21.31 -8.37
C SER A 445 2.56 20.34 -8.49
N LEU A 446 2.32 19.79 -9.68
CA LEU A 446 1.29 18.78 -9.90
C LEU A 446 1.63 17.49 -9.13
N LEU A 447 2.87 17.01 -9.23
CA LEU A 447 3.34 15.82 -8.52
C LEU A 447 3.19 15.97 -7.00
N ARG A 448 3.57 17.13 -6.44
CA ARG A 448 3.38 17.44 -5.03
C ARG A 448 1.91 17.36 -4.63
N ASN A 449 1.01 17.91 -5.44
CA ASN A 449 -0.42 17.88 -5.15
C ASN A 449 -1.00 16.47 -5.24
N VAL A 450 -0.56 15.67 -6.22
CA VAL A 450 -0.95 14.27 -6.39
C VAL A 450 -0.53 13.43 -5.18
N ILE A 451 0.71 13.56 -4.72
CA ILE A 451 1.25 12.78 -3.60
C ILE A 451 0.75 13.32 -2.26
N GLY A 452 0.47 14.62 -2.18
CA GLY A 452 0.04 15.33 -0.98
C GLY A 452 1.19 15.95 -0.20
N ASP A 453 0.92 17.12 0.39
CA ASP A 453 1.90 17.88 1.15
C ASP A 453 2.48 17.11 2.34
N GLU A 454 1.65 16.35 3.04
CA GLU A 454 2.07 15.56 4.21
C GLU A 454 3.03 14.43 3.85
N ASN A 455 2.95 13.91 2.63
CA ASN A 455 3.81 12.85 2.11
C ASN A 455 5.06 13.39 1.40
N THR A 456 5.14 14.71 1.24
CA THR A 456 6.19 15.39 0.48
C THR A 456 7.12 16.14 1.40
N THR A 457 8.42 16.12 1.10
CA THR A 457 9.43 16.94 1.76
C THR A 457 10.29 17.67 0.74
N LYS A 458 11.14 18.54 1.24
CA LYS A 458 12.12 19.27 0.46
C LYS A 458 13.53 18.97 1.01
N LEU A 459 14.29 18.20 0.26
CA LEU A 459 15.71 17.99 0.53
C LEU A 459 16.52 18.64 -0.60
N CYS A 460 17.10 19.79 -0.33
CA CYS A 460 17.96 20.49 -1.30
C CYS A 460 19.19 19.64 -1.60
N PHE A 461 19.69 19.71 -2.82
CA PHE A 461 20.85 18.91 -3.22
C PHE A 461 22.08 19.20 -2.35
N SER A 462 22.27 20.46 -1.95
CA SER A 462 23.33 20.92 -1.03
C SER A 462 23.19 20.40 0.41
N ASP A 463 22.05 19.85 0.76
CA ASP A 463 21.73 19.42 2.14
C ASP A 463 21.79 17.90 2.32
N VAL A 464 22.03 17.16 1.24
CA VAL A 464 22.08 15.68 1.26
C VAL A 464 23.15 15.12 2.21
N ASP A 465 24.25 15.84 2.40
CA ASP A 465 25.33 15.41 3.31
C ASP A 465 25.16 15.92 4.75
N LYS A 466 24.10 16.72 5.01
CA LYS A 466 23.84 17.26 6.35
C LYS A 466 22.94 16.33 7.13
N LYS A 467 23.44 15.69 8.16
CA LYS A 467 22.69 14.71 8.96
C LYS A 467 21.39 15.22 9.57
N PHE A 468 21.34 16.50 9.94
CA PHE A 468 20.11 17.12 10.45
C PHE A 468 19.06 17.33 9.39
N SER A 469 19.44 17.56 8.14
CA SER A 469 18.50 17.74 7.02
C SER A 469 17.86 16.42 6.58
N LEU A 470 18.56 15.30 6.76
CA LEU A 470 18.10 13.98 6.37
C LEU A 470 16.90 13.48 7.19
N VAL A 471 16.68 14.00 8.39
CA VAL A 471 15.48 13.67 9.19
C VAL A 471 14.19 14.00 8.44
N ALA A 472 14.21 15.07 7.64
CA ALA A 472 13.03 15.51 6.89
C ALA A 472 12.49 14.49 5.87
N ILE A 473 13.31 13.48 5.49
CA ILE A 473 12.90 12.45 4.52
C ILE A 473 12.25 11.21 5.19
N GLU A 474 12.29 11.16 6.52
CA GLU A 474 11.72 10.03 7.26
C GLU A 474 10.22 9.93 7.01
N ASN A 475 9.74 8.74 6.66
CA ASN A 475 8.34 8.44 6.37
C ASN A 475 7.71 9.35 5.30
N LYS A 476 8.51 9.80 4.31
CA LYS A 476 8.01 10.56 3.16
C LYS A 476 8.05 9.71 1.90
N LEU A 477 7.05 9.90 1.02
CA LEU A 477 6.96 9.26 -0.29
C LEU A 477 7.74 10.03 -1.37
N LEU A 478 7.83 11.33 -1.21
CA LEU A 478 8.36 12.23 -2.23
C LEU A 478 9.28 13.28 -1.62
N SER A 479 10.42 13.50 -2.26
CA SER A 479 11.28 14.65 -1.97
C SER A 479 11.49 15.45 -3.25
N ILE A 480 11.04 16.71 -3.24
CA ILE A 480 11.26 17.67 -4.33
C ILE A 480 12.32 18.65 -3.89
N GLY A 481 13.52 18.51 -4.43
CA GLY A 481 14.62 19.44 -4.19
C GLY A 481 14.53 20.70 -5.06
N ASP A 482 15.43 21.63 -4.81
CA ASP A 482 15.58 22.84 -5.62
C ASP A 482 16.22 22.53 -6.99
N ASP A 483 16.28 23.55 -7.86
CA ASP A 483 17.10 23.51 -9.05
C ASP A 483 18.56 23.23 -8.66
N ILE A 484 19.12 22.21 -9.28
CA ILE A 484 20.54 21.91 -9.09
C ILE A 484 21.33 23.02 -9.79
N GLU A 485 22.10 23.78 -9.00
CA GLU A 485 23.05 24.74 -9.55
C GLU A 485 24.08 24.03 -10.42
N ASN A 486 24.65 24.72 -11.39
CA ASN A 486 25.73 24.18 -12.25
C ASN A 486 27.04 24.00 -11.46
N ARG A 487 26.95 23.21 -10.38
CA ARG A 487 28.11 22.80 -9.56
C ARG A 487 28.28 21.29 -9.66
N PRO A 488 29.52 20.79 -9.66
CA PRO A 488 29.75 19.35 -9.67
C PRO A 488 29.15 18.68 -8.44
N ILE A 489 28.61 17.49 -8.65
CA ILE A 489 28.17 16.59 -7.58
C ILE A 489 29.41 15.86 -7.06
N GLU A 490 29.85 16.19 -5.85
CA GLU A 490 31.09 15.64 -5.28
C GLU A 490 30.85 14.42 -4.38
N ASN A 491 29.82 14.47 -3.55
CA ASN A 491 29.48 13.43 -2.58
C ASN A 491 28.30 12.60 -3.02
N THR A 492 28.56 11.50 -3.71
CA THR A 492 27.52 10.60 -4.21
C THR A 492 27.12 9.50 -3.21
N GLY A 493 27.89 9.30 -2.14
CA GLY A 493 27.68 8.19 -1.21
C GLY A 493 26.35 8.21 -0.49
N THR A 494 26.02 9.34 0.13
CA THR A 494 24.71 9.51 0.83
C THR A 494 23.55 9.45 -0.17
N LEU A 495 23.69 10.08 -1.34
CA LEU A 495 22.68 10.08 -2.37
C LEU A 495 22.39 8.67 -2.91
N LYS A 496 23.43 7.85 -3.13
CA LYS A 496 23.29 6.43 -3.51
C LYS A 496 22.48 5.65 -2.47
N LYS A 497 22.76 5.85 -1.18
CA LYS A 497 22.00 5.22 -0.08
C LYS A 497 20.54 5.65 -0.04
N LEU A 498 20.27 6.95 -0.19
CA LEU A 498 18.90 7.49 -0.25
C LEU A 498 18.09 6.85 -1.38
N VAL A 499 18.67 6.81 -2.58
CA VAL A 499 18.01 6.27 -3.78
C VAL A 499 17.82 4.75 -3.69
N SER A 500 18.74 4.04 -3.02
CA SER A 500 18.67 2.58 -2.85
C SER A 500 17.84 2.13 -1.64
N GLY A 501 17.31 3.06 -0.83
CA GLY A 501 16.58 2.72 0.40
C GLY A 501 17.44 2.05 1.46
N GLU A 502 18.77 2.29 1.44
CA GLU A 502 19.69 1.77 2.44
C GLU A 502 19.55 2.54 3.74
N GLU A 503 19.88 1.88 4.85
CA GLU A 503 19.85 2.49 6.16
C GLU A 503 20.85 3.66 6.26
N ILE A 504 20.38 4.78 6.78
CA ILE A 504 21.18 5.97 7.04
C ILE A 504 21.02 6.44 8.48
N ARG A 505 22.09 6.92 9.07
CA ARG A 505 22.08 7.51 10.40
C ARG A 505 21.75 8.99 10.31
N VAL A 506 20.75 9.40 11.08
CA VAL A 506 20.27 10.78 11.15
C VAL A 506 20.40 11.32 12.57
N GLU A 507 20.41 12.64 12.70
CA GLU A 507 20.56 13.32 13.98
C GLU A 507 19.47 14.38 14.13
N GLN A 508 18.83 14.40 15.29
CA GLN A 508 17.93 15.49 15.70
C GLN A 508 18.61 16.30 16.82
N LYS A 509 18.34 17.60 16.89
CA LYS A 509 18.88 18.45 17.97
C LYS A 509 18.42 17.91 19.33
N CYS A 510 19.36 17.79 20.24
CA CYS A 510 19.11 17.32 21.61
C CYS A 510 18.56 15.88 21.73
N GLN A 511 18.75 15.04 20.71
CA GLN A 511 18.37 13.63 20.74
C GLN A 511 19.55 12.74 20.29
N PRO A 512 19.63 11.48 20.77
CA PRO A 512 20.60 10.52 20.25
C PRO A 512 20.39 10.28 18.76
N SER A 513 21.48 10.08 18.02
CA SER A 513 21.38 9.71 16.61
C SER A 513 20.69 8.34 16.45
N TYR A 514 19.88 8.20 15.41
CA TYR A 514 19.15 6.97 15.11
C TYR A 514 19.23 6.63 13.62
N VAL A 515 18.73 5.45 13.25
CA VAL A 515 18.81 4.93 11.88
C VAL A 515 17.41 4.96 11.27
N ILE A 516 17.31 5.53 10.05
CA ILE A 516 16.12 5.49 9.23
C ILE A 516 16.37 4.67 7.96
N LYS A 517 15.31 4.09 7.38
CA LYS A 517 15.30 3.46 6.06
C LYS A 517 14.45 4.33 5.15
N PRO A 518 15.04 5.24 4.36
CA PRO A 518 14.30 6.14 3.49
C PRO A 518 13.71 5.38 2.30
N TYR A 519 12.55 5.80 1.85
CA TYR A 519 11.89 5.27 0.65
C TYR A 519 11.35 6.38 -0.26
N ALA A 520 11.62 7.64 0.07
CA ALA A 520 11.14 8.75 -0.73
C ALA A 520 11.78 8.76 -2.12
N THR A 521 10.95 8.86 -3.14
CA THR A 521 11.40 9.13 -4.52
C THR A 521 11.94 10.54 -4.62
N LEU A 522 13.18 10.69 -5.12
CA LEU A 522 13.87 11.99 -5.20
C LEU A 522 13.65 12.63 -6.57
N PHE A 523 13.19 13.87 -6.58
CA PHE A 523 13.06 14.71 -7.77
C PHE A 523 13.86 15.99 -7.62
N TYR A 524 14.58 16.33 -8.68
CA TYR A 524 15.29 17.60 -8.83
C TYR A 524 15.01 18.18 -10.21
N SER A 525 15.33 19.47 -10.40
CA SER A 525 15.35 20.10 -11.70
C SER A 525 16.71 20.71 -11.97
N CYS A 526 17.07 20.84 -13.25
CA CYS A 526 18.26 21.54 -13.67
C CYS A 526 18.05 22.18 -15.05
N ASN A 527 18.78 23.27 -15.30
CA ASN A 527 18.86 23.86 -16.64
C ASN A 527 20.03 23.28 -17.42
N GLN A 528 21.11 22.92 -16.74
CA GLN A 528 22.26 22.20 -17.27
C GLN A 528 22.53 21.00 -16.38
N ILE A 529 22.81 19.85 -16.98
CA ILE A 529 23.06 18.63 -16.23
C ILE A 529 24.40 18.78 -15.47
N PRO A 530 24.44 18.63 -14.15
CA PRO A 530 25.63 18.77 -13.36
C PRO A 530 26.61 17.63 -13.61
N HIS A 531 27.90 17.93 -13.63
CA HIS A 531 28.95 16.92 -13.69
C HIS A 531 29.02 16.12 -12.39
N ILE A 532 29.11 14.80 -12.47
CA ILE A 532 29.25 13.92 -11.31
C ILE A 532 30.73 13.59 -11.16
N LYS A 533 31.35 14.06 -10.06
CA LYS A 533 32.73 13.72 -9.74
C LYS A 533 32.84 12.38 -9.04
N ASN A 534 33.95 11.69 -9.22
CA ASN A 534 34.28 10.44 -8.55
C ASN A 534 33.25 9.31 -8.75
N ASP A 535 32.62 9.26 -9.92
CA ASP A 535 31.70 8.19 -10.33
C ASP A 535 32.30 7.36 -11.46
N GLU A 536 33.52 6.88 -11.26
CA GLU A 536 34.30 6.13 -12.26
C GLU A 536 33.57 4.89 -12.77
N THR A 537 32.76 4.27 -11.93
CA THR A 537 31.96 3.08 -12.27
C THR A 537 30.62 3.41 -12.90
N GLY A 538 30.22 4.69 -12.99
CA GLY A 538 28.87 5.10 -13.43
C GLY A 538 27.75 4.76 -12.45
N ALA A 539 28.07 4.24 -11.26
CA ALA A 539 27.09 3.74 -10.32
C ALA A 539 26.08 4.81 -9.84
N MET A 540 26.44 6.08 -9.78
CA MET A 540 25.50 7.16 -9.50
C MET A 540 24.69 7.52 -10.74
N LEU A 541 25.35 7.58 -11.88
CA LEU A 541 24.69 7.89 -13.15
C LEU A 541 23.59 6.88 -13.47
N ASP A 542 23.85 5.59 -13.24
CA ASP A 542 22.84 4.52 -13.42
C ASP A 542 21.59 4.68 -12.55
N ARG A 543 21.69 5.44 -11.47
CA ARG A 543 20.55 5.72 -10.59
C ARG A 543 19.73 6.94 -11.01
N ILE A 544 20.17 7.67 -12.02
CA ILE A 544 19.53 8.91 -12.46
C ILE A 544 18.81 8.69 -13.78
N ILE A 545 17.54 9.09 -13.82
CA ILE A 545 16.78 9.22 -15.07
C ILE A 545 16.62 10.71 -15.35
N TYR A 546 17.25 11.18 -16.42
CA TYR A 546 17.10 12.55 -16.91
C TYR A 546 15.88 12.66 -17.81
N ILE A 547 14.87 13.42 -17.40
CA ILE A 547 13.64 13.62 -18.17
C ILE A 547 13.70 14.96 -18.90
N PRO A 548 13.76 14.97 -20.23
CA PRO A 548 13.89 16.22 -21.00
C PRO A 548 12.55 16.96 -21.11
N PHE A 549 12.56 18.22 -20.69
CA PHE A 549 11.46 19.19 -20.86
C PHE A 549 11.87 20.19 -21.92
N GLN A 550 11.45 19.98 -23.17
CA GLN A 550 11.91 20.73 -24.35
C GLN A 550 10.90 21.77 -24.86
N ASN A 551 9.64 21.71 -24.40
CA ASN A 551 8.64 22.69 -24.82
C ASN A 551 8.94 24.05 -24.20
N TYR A 552 8.51 25.12 -24.84
CA TYR A 552 8.58 26.48 -24.31
C TYR A 552 7.17 27.02 -24.12
N PHE A 553 6.84 27.30 -22.87
CA PHE A 553 5.56 27.90 -22.51
C PHE A 553 5.74 29.39 -22.29
N LYS A 554 5.08 30.21 -23.14
CA LYS A 554 5.12 31.65 -22.96
C LYS A 554 4.54 31.98 -21.57
N PRO A 555 5.32 32.65 -20.70
CA PRO A 555 4.85 32.99 -19.37
C PRO A 555 3.59 33.86 -19.43
N SER A 556 2.51 33.44 -18.78
CA SER A 556 1.29 34.22 -18.66
C SER A 556 0.66 34.00 -17.29
N GLY A 557 0.19 35.10 -16.67
CA GLY A 557 -0.53 35.03 -15.40
C GLY A 557 -1.85 34.28 -15.51
N ASP A 558 -2.46 34.30 -16.69
CA ASP A 558 -3.71 33.60 -16.97
C ASP A 558 -3.51 32.08 -17.01
N PHE A 559 -2.39 31.60 -17.55
CA PHE A 559 -2.05 30.17 -17.49
C PHE A 559 -1.91 29.69 -16.05
N LYS A 560 -1.23 30.44 -15.17
CA LYS A 560 -1.07 30.07 -13.77
C LYS A 560 -2.42 29.97 -13.06
N LYS A 561 -3.33 30.91 -13.29
CA LYS A 561 -4.70 30.88 -12.75
C LYS A 561 -5.48 29.70 -13.31
N TRP A 562 -5.40 29.47 -14.62
CA TRP A 562 -6.06 28.37 -15.27
C TRP A 562 -5.55 27.01 -14.73
N PHE A 563 -4.21 26.83 -14.64
CA PHE A 563 -3.59 25.62 -14.12
C PHE A 563 -4.04 25.30 -12.69
N THR A 564 -3.99 26.31 -11.81
CA THR A 564 -4.44 26.15 -10.42
C THR A 564 -5.92 25.75 -10.34
N LYS A 565 -6.78 26.43 -11.10
CA LYS A 565 -8.24 26.18 -11.06
C LYS A 565 -8.64 24.85 -11.73
N ASN A 566 -8.07 24.55 -12.89
CA ASN A 566 -8.55 23.45 -13.74
C ASN A 566 -7.77 22.15 -13.59
N LEU A 567 -6.58 22.21 -13.01
CA LEU A 567 -5.76 21.02 -12.75
C LEU A 567 -5.52 20.83 -11.25
N LEU A 568 -4.79 21.74 -10.57
CA LEU A 568 -4.39 21.49 -9.18
C LEU A 568 -5.55 21.37 -8.20
N ASN A 569 -6.57 22.22 -8.31
CA ASN A 569 -7.71 22.25 -7.38
C ASN A 569 -8.91 21.45 -7.89
N ASN A 570 -8.72 20.56 -8.84
CA ASN A 570 -9.78 19.74 -9.37
C ASN A 570 -9.61 18.28 -8.93
N GLU A 571 -10.46 17.83 -8.02
CA GLU A 571 -10.42 16.47 -7.46
C GLU A 571 -10.56 15.39 -8.55
N GLN A 572 -11.40 15.58 -9.55
CA GLN A 572 -11.56 14.61 -10.66
C GLN A 572 -10.26 14.48 -11.47
N VAL A 573 -9.51 15.58 -11.65
CA VAL A 573 -8.20 15.55 -12.31
C VAL A 573 -7.21 14.75 -11.48
N MET A 574 -7.18 14.95 -10.17
CA MET A 574 -6.29 14.22 -9.28
C MET A 574 -6.65 12.72 -9.27
N GLU A 575 -7.92 12.39 -9.14
CA GLU A 575 -8.42 11.00 -9.22
C GLU A 575 -8.07 10.33 -10.56
N TYR A 576 -8.16 11.06 -11.67
CA TYR A 576 -7.76 10.57 -12.98
C TYR A 576 -6.26 10.27 -13.03
N ILE A 577 -5.43 11.21 -12.57
CA ILE A 577 -3.96 11.07 -12.61
C ILE A 577 -3.51 9.90 -11.72
N VAL A 578 -3.97 9.84 -10.45
CA VAL A 578 -3.54 8.77 -9.55
C VAL A 578 -3.99 7.39 -10.04
N SER A 579 -5.20 7.30 -10.57
CA SER A 579 -5.76 6.03 -11.04
C SER A 579 -5.01 5.50 -12.28
N ASN A 580 -4.67 6.39 -13.21
CA ASN A 580 -3.86 6.02 -14.37
C ASN A 580 -2.41 5.74 -13.99
N ALA A 581 -1.82 6.52 -13.09
CA ALA A 581 -0.44 6.31 -12.64
C ALA A 581 -0.22 4.92 -12.01
N VAL A 582 -1.24 4.35 -11.35
CA VAL A 582 -1.18 2.95 -10.88
C VAL A 582 -1.00 1.98 -12.05
N ASN A 583 -1.74 2.16 -13.15
CA ASN A 583 -1.61 1.29 -14.32
C ASN A 583 -0.22 1.38 -14.96
N TYR A 584 0.34 2.59 -15.04
CA TYR A 584 1.70 2.79 -15.55
C TYR A 584 2.76 2.20 -14.61
N LEU A 585 2.58 2.31 -13.29
CA LEU A 585 3.44 1.65 -12.30
C LEU A 585 3.44 0.12 -12.48
N LEU A 586 2.26 -0.49 -12.66
CA LEU A 586 2.17 -1.93 -12.94
C LEU A 586 2.92 -2.31 -14.22
N GLY A 587 2.89 -1.43 -15.24
CA GLY A 587 3.69 -1.60 -16.44
C GLY A 587 5.20 -1.58 -16.19
N VAL A 588 5.69 -0.79 -15.20
CA VAL A 588 7.11 -0.83 -14.79
C VAL A 588 7.45 -2.17 -14.16
N TYR A 589 6.61 -2.69 -13.27
CA TYR A 589 6.80 -4.02 -12.65
C TYR A 589 6.76 -5.15 -13.69
N ASP A 590 5.87 -5.06 -14.69
CA ASP A 590 5.78 -6.08 -15.76
C ASP A 590 7.02 -6.14 -16.64
N ARG A 591 7.66 -5.00 -16.90
CA ARG A 591 8.86 -4.91 -17.72
C ARG A 591 10.16 -4.98 -16.92
N ASP A 592 10.06 -4.93 -15.59
CA ASP A 592 11.19 -4.79 -14.66
C ASP A 592 12.10 -3.57 -14.95
N CYS A 593 11.55 -2.56 -15.60
CA CYS A 593 12.25 -1.31 -15.91
C CYS A 593 11.28 -0.17 -16.27
N PHE A 594 11.76 1.07 -16.10
CA PHE A 594 11.08 2.26 -16.61
C PHE A 594 11.10 2.29 -18.14
N THR A 595 10.13 2.99 -18.73
CA THR A 595 10.05 3.15 -20.19
C THR A 595 11.32 3.80 -20.74
N GLU A 596 11.93 3.14 -21.68
CA GLU A 596 13.13 3.61 -22.36
C GLU A 596 12.78 4.57 -23.51
N CYS A 597 13.23 5.79 -23.40
CA CYS A 597 13.09 6.81 -24.44
C CYS A 597 14.44 7.10 -25.09
N LYS A 598 14.49 7.20 -26.43
CA LYS A 598 15.72 7.54 -27.18
C LYS A 598 16.38 8.83 -26.70
N LYS A 599 15.57 9.85 -26.33
CA LYS A 599 16.09 11.12 -25.81
C LYS A 599 16.71 10.97 -24.42
N VAL A 600 16.10 10.16 -23.56
CA VAL A 600 16.63 9.85 -22.22
C VAL A 600 17.94 9.08 -22.31
N LYS A 601 18.01 8.06 -23.17
CA LYS A 601 19.23 7.31 -23.45
C LYS A 601 20.35 8.21 -23.99
N HIS A 602 20.01 9.13 -24.91
CA HIS A 602 20.99 10.08 -25.44
C HIS A 602 21.55 11.00 -24.34
N LEU A 603 20.71 11.59 -23.51
CA LEU A 603 21.16 12.39 -22.36
C LEU A 603 22.04 11.60 -21.40
N HIS A 604 21.68 10.36 -21.10
CA HIS A 604 22.47 9.48 -20.26
C HIS A 604 23.85 9.17 -20.90
N SER A 605 23.89 8.87 -22.20
CA SER A 605 25.14 8.61 -22.91
C SER A 605 26.06 9.85 -23.00
N VAL A 606 25.50 11.03 -23.29
CA VAL A 606 26.24 12.30 -23.24
C VAL A 606 26.84 12.54 -21.89
N GLN A 607 26.05 12.30 -20.82
CA GLN A 607 26.49 12.51 -19.44
C GLN A 607 27.57 11.51 -19.03
N SER A 608 27.44 10.24 -19.43
CA SER A 608 28.46 9.21 -19.20
C SER A 608 29.81 9.63 -19.78
N VAL A 609 29.79 10.09 -21.02
CA VAL A 609 31.01 10.61 -21.66
C VAL A 609 31.55 11.86 -20.97
N THR A 610 30.67 12.80 -20.62
CA THR A 610 31.05 14.06 -19.99
C THR A 610 31.64 13.85 -18.58
N ASN A 611 31.18 12.86 -17.85
CA ASN A 611 31.68 12.54 -16.51
C ASN A 611 33.06 11.86 -16.54
N ASN A 612 33.36 11.10 -17.61
CA ASN A 612 34.56 10.26 -17.69
C ASN A 612 35.25 10.42 -19.04
N THR A 613 35.47 11.65 -19.49
CA THR A 613 36.05 11.97 -20.83
C THR A 613 37.39 11.27 -21.07
N ILE A 614 38.25 11.14 -20.07
CA ILE A 614 39.54 10.47 -20.18
C ILE A 614 39.37 8.97 -20.41
N SER A 615 38.52 8.32 -19.62
CA SER A 615 38.23 6.88 -19.77
C SER A 615 37.64 6.57 -21.14
N THR A 616 36.66 7.38 -21.56
CA THR A 616 36.02 7.23 -22.87
C THR A 616 37.05 7.37 -24.01
N PHE A 617 37.92 8.40 -23.93
CA PHE A 617 38.99 8.57 -24.89
C PHE A 617 39.89 7.36 -25.02
N ILE A 618 40.32 6.80 -23.85
CA ILE A 618 41.20 5.64 -23.78
C ILE A 618 40.53 4.40 -24.39
N THR A 619 39.27 4.16 -24.02
CA THR A 619 38.49 3.00 -24.51
C THR A 619 38.22 3.09 -26.02
N ASP A 620 37.79 4.24 -26.50
CA ASP A 620 37.48 4.45 -27.93
C ASP A 620 38.70 4.36 -28.82
N ARG A 621 39.88 4.75 -28.30
CA ARG A 621 41.16 4.62 -29.01
C ARG A 621 41.80 3.26 -28.85
N GLY A 622 41.27 2.41 -27.93
CA GLY A 622 41.79 1.07 -27.67
C GLY A 622 43.20 1.09 -27.03
N TYR A 623 43.50 2.14 -26.24
CA TYR A 623 44.77 2.21 -25.53
C TYR A 623 44.85 1.21 -24.38
N GLU A 624 45.95 0.46 -24.36
CA GLU A 624 46.32 -0.45 -23.23
C GLU A 624 47.49 0.12 -22.47
N ARG A 625 47.81 -0.48 -21.28
CA ARG A 625 48.95 -0.06 -20.44
C ARG A 625 50.24 0.10 -21.19
N LYS A 626 50.55 -0.83 -22.09
CA LYS A 626 51.79 -0.84 -22.91
C LYS A 626 51.91 0.37 -23.81
N ASP A 627 50.79 0.94 -24.29
CA ASP A 627 50.79 2.05 -25.24
C ASP A 627 51.12 3.39 -24.57
N PHE A 628 51.03 3.46 -23.26
CA PHE A 628 51.40 4.65 -22.47
C PHE A 628 52.90 4.71 -22.13
N ILE A 629 53.57 3.57 -22.10
CA ILE A 629 55.00 3.54 -21.71
C ILE A 629 55.82 4.33 -22.76
N ASP A 630 56.69 5.23 -22.23
CA ASP A 630 57.53 6.15 -23.00
C ASP A 630 56.74 7.17 -23.87
N MET A 631 55.42 7.20 -23.81
CA MET A 631 54.61 8.17 -24.53
C MET A 631 54.73 9.56 -23.87
N PRO A 632 54.98 10.62 -24.65
CA PRO A 632 54.98 11.99 -24.14
C PRO A 632 53.61 12.40 -23.64
N ILE A 633 53.51 12.77 -22.37
CA ILE A 633 52.21 13.16 -21.74
C ILE A 633 51.51 14.27 -22.52
N ARG A 634 52.32 15.23 -23.08
CA ARG A 634 51.73 16.35 -23.82
C ARG A 634 51.17 15.95 -25.20
N THR A 635 51.78 14.96 -25.84
CA THR A 635 51.31 14.43 -27.14
C THR A 635 49.97 13.73 -26.94
N LEU A 636 49.89 12.81 -25.97
CA LEU A 636 48.67 12.09 -25.65
C LEU A 636 47.55 13.04 -25.18
N TYR A 637 47.91 14.07 -24.41
CA TYR A 637 46.95 15.07 -23.97
C TYR A 637 46.43 15.92 -25.16
N ASN A 638 47.26 16.24 -26.14
CA ASN A 638 46.81 16.96 -27.33
C ASN A 638 45.89 16.08 -28.19
N GLU A 639 46.12 14.79 -28.27
CA GLU A 639 45.21 13.83 -28.93
C GLU A 639 43.88 13.74 -28.21
N TYR A 640 43.90 13.69 -26.87
CA TYR A 640 42.70 13.75 -26.04
C TYR A 640 41.89 15.03 -26.29
N ILE A 641 42.54 16.19 -26.39
CA ILE A 641 41.83 17.45 -26.67
C ILE A 641 41.23 17.42 -28.07
N LYS A 642 41.96 16.94 -29.08
CA LYS A 642 41.42 16.77 -30.46
C LYS A 642 40.26 15.79 -30.51
N TYR A 643 40.33 14.72 -29.76
CA TYR A 643 39.24 13.76 -29.59
C TYR A 643 37.99 14.44 -29.04
N LEU A 644 38.09 15.22 -27.95
CA LEU A 644 36.99 15.95 -27.37
C LEU A 644 36.35 16.94 -28.32
N ASP A 645 37.14 17.67 -29.09
CA ASP A 645 36.65 18.65 -30.07
C ASP A 645 35.87 17.98 -31.22
N GLY A 646 36.12 16.70 -31.47
CA GLY A 646 35.41 15.90 -32.50
C GLY A 646 34.26 15.05 -32.01
N LEU A 647 34.06 14.95 -30.65
CA LEU A 647 33.17 13.95 -30.04
C LEU A 647 31.70 14.24 -30.31
N PHE A 648 31.27 15.49 -30.24
CA PHE A 648 29.89 15.90 -30.45
C PHE A 648 29.75 16.84 -31.63
N LYS A 649 28.68 16.64 -32.41
CA LYS A 649 28.32 17.52 -33.52
C LYS A 649 27.45 18.69 -33.10
N ASP A 650 26.68 18.49 -32.01
CA ASP A 650 25.72 19.46 -31.51
C ASP A 650 26.41 20.46 -30.57
N GLU A 651 26.11 21.76 -30.72
CA GLU A 651 26.73 22.82 -29.94
C GLU A 651 26.35 22.77 -28.47
N ASP A 652 25.11 22.36 -28.15
CA ASP A 652 24.64 22.23 -26.77
C ASP A 652 25.36 21.08 -26.03
N ASP A 653 25.62 19.97 -26.72
CA ASP A 653 26.38 18.84 -26.20
C ASP A 653 27.86 19.22 -25.99
N LYS A 654 28.43 20.01 -26.90
CA LYS A 654 29.81 20.53 -26.76
C LYS A 654 29.98 21.47 -25.56
N GLN A 655 28.96 22.29 -25.23
CA GLN A 655 29.02 23.17 -24.06
C GLN A 655 29.02 22.42 -22.73
N SER A 656 28.51 21.19 -22.72
CA SER A 656 28.53 20.32 -21.52
C SER A 656 29.89 19.64 -21.29
N LEU A 657 30.75 19.58 -22.32
CA LEU A 657 32.06 18.96 -22.24
C LEU A 657 33.05 19.79 -21.40
N LYS A 658 33.54 19.21 -20.33
CA LYS A 658 34.58 19.78 -19.51
C LYS A 658 35.93 19.19 -19.93
N LYS A 659 36.82 20.06 -20.41
CA LYS A 659 38.21 19.65 -20.72
C LYS A 659 39.00 19.51 -19.39
N ASP A 660 39.47 18.33 -19.11
CA ASP A 660 40.37 18.11 -17.98
C ASP A 660 41.74 18.78 -18.22
N THR A 661 42.35 19.20 -17.12
CA THR A 661 43.70 19.76 -17.23
C THR A 661 44.72 18.65 -17.50
N ILE A 662 45.85 18.99 -18.13
CA ILE A 662 46.95 18.03 -18.37
C ILE A 662 47.42 17.35 -17.07
N ARG A 663 47.33 18.04 -15.92
CA ARG A 663 47.65 17.48 -14.62
C ARG A 663 46.64 16.40 -14.21
N ALA A 664 45.35 16.66 -14.35
CA ALA A 664 44.28 15.72 -14.06
C ALA A 664 44.36 14.49 -14.99
N PHE A 665 44.52 14.72 -16.29
CA PHE A 665 44.76 13.70 -17.31
C PHE A 665 45.93 12.78 -16.97
N SER A 666 47.10 13.35 -16.69
CA SER A 666 48.27 12.58 -16.33
C SER A 666 48.09 11.81 -15.01
N LYS A 667 47.40 12.41 -14.01
CA LYS A 667 47.12 11.73 -12.75
C LYS A 667 46.16 10.54 -12.95
N TYR A 668 45.16 10.70 -13.82
CA TYR A 668 44.22 9.61 -14.13
C TYR A 668 44.93 8.39 -14.71
N ILE A 669 45.78 8.61 -15.74
CA ILE A 669 46.51 7.52 -16.40
C ILE A 669 47.48 6.83 -15.43
N ARG A 670 48.23 7.60 -14.65
CA ARG A 670 49.16 7.02 -13.66
C ARG A 670 48.43 6.13 -12.65
N ASN A 671 47.34 6.59 -12.12
CA ASN A 671 46.59 5.85 -11.09
C ASN A 671 45.92 4.59 -11.66
N ASN A 672 45.32 4.67 -12.83
CA ASN A 672 44.53 3.55 -13.37
C ASN A 672 45.40 2.51 -14.10
N TYR A 673 46.58 2.88 -14.55
CA TYR A 673 47.49 1.96 -15.27
C TYR A 673 48.77 1.63 -14.50
N ASN A 674 48.88 2.05 -13.26
CA ASN A 674 50.03 1.81 -12.37
C ASN A 674 51.34 2.26 -13.02
N LEU A 675 51.41 3.55 -13.38
CA LEU A 675 52.55 4.18 -14.04
C LEU A 675 53.02 5.38 -13.25
N GLU A 676 54.29 5.77 -13.47
CA GLU A 676 54.86 7.01 -13.00
C GLU A 676 55.11 8.00 -14.16
N SER A 677 55.50 9.22 -13.84
CA SER A 677 55.87 10.21 -14.86
C SER A 677 57.27 10.75 -14.62
N ASN A 678 58.16 10.46 -15.53
CA ASN A 678 59.56 10.84 -15.45
C ASN A 678 59.97 11.74 -16.60
N GLN A 679 61.09 12.47 -16.44
CA GLN A 679 61.65 13.26 -17.52
C GLN A 679 62.64 12.40 -18.34
N MET A 680 62.37 12.29 -19.65
CA MET A 680 63.28 11.59 -20.56
C MET A 680 63.69 12.51 -21.71
N ARG A 681 64.87 12.25 -22.27
CA ARG A 681 65.34 12.95 -23.49
C ARG A 681 64.83 12.25 -24.72
N ILE A 682 63.88 12.85 -25.40
CA ILE A 682 63.25 12.31 -26.63
C ILE A 682 63.75 13.10 -27.81
N LYS A 683 64.12 12.38 -28.90
CA LYS A 683 64.54 12.95 -30.18
C LYS A 683 63.26 13.44 -30.90
N GLN A 684 63.21 14.73 -31.19
CA GLN A 684 62.12 15.33 -31.96
C GLN A 684 62.31 15.09 -33.48
N GLU A 685 61.26 15.29 -34.30
CA GLU A 685 61.30 15.14 -35.74
C GLU A 685 62.40 15.97 -36.40
N ASN A 686 62.80 17.10 -35.80
CA ASN A 686 63.88 17.96 -36.24
C ASN A 686 65.30 17.49 -35.80
N GLY A 687 65.38 16.29 -35.21
CA GLY A 687 66.65 15.68 -34.76
C GLY A 687 67.19 16.14 -33.41
N LEU A 688 66.60 17.18 -32.78
CA LEU A 688 67.01 17.72 -31.50
C LEU A 688 66.46 16.87 -30.32
N LEU A 689 67.30 16.63 -29.31
CA LEU A 689 66.92 15.99 -28.05
C LEU A 689 66.27 17.00 -27.12
N LYS A 690 65.06 16.75 -26.71
CA LYS A 690 64.35 17.60 -25.75
C LYS A 690 63.92 16.82 -24.50
N ASN A 691 64.11 17.41 -23.33
CA ASN A 691 63.57 16.84 -22.07
C ASN A 691 62.04 16.92 -22.07
N THR A 692 61.41 15.77 -22.05
CA THR A 692 59.95 15.65 -22.15
C THR A 692 59.43 14.74 -21.01
N LYS A 693 58.32 15.08 -20.39
CA LYS A 693 57.64 14.20 -19.41
C LYS A 693 56.95 13.06 -20.14
N VAL A 694 57.24 11.84 -19.73
CA VAL A 694 56.66 10.60 -20.26
C VAL A 694 56.07 9.77 -19.13
N PHE A 695 55.22 8.81 -19.46
CA PHE A 695 54.80 7.77 -18.52
C PHE A 695 55.83 6.66 -18.54
N THR A 696 56.20 6.17 -17.34
CA THR A 696 57.16 5.07 -17.16
C THR A 696 56.56 4.02 -16.18
N GLU A 697 57.10 2.82 -16.29
CA GLU A 697 56.82 1.79 -15.26
C GLU A 697 57.33 2.22 -13.90
N ILE A 698 56.63 1.82 -12.86
CA ILE A 698 57.11 1.98 -11.48
C ILE A 698 58.30 1.02 -11.33
N GLN A 699 59.47 1.56 -11.02
CA GLN A 699 60.62 0.74 -10.62
C GLN A 699 60.44 0.36 -9.16
N ASP A 700 60.38 -0.96 -8.88
CA ASP A 700 60.29 -1.51 -7.54
C ASP A 700 61.50 -1.11 -6.66
#